data_6a79188c21b5f3ac70c47482ff8ea674
#
_entry.id   6a79188c21b5f3ac70c47482ff8ea674
#
_cell.length_a   1.000
_cell.length_b   1.000
_cell.length_c   1.000
_cell.angle_alpha   90.00
_cell.angle_beta   90.00
_cell.angle_gamma   90.00
#
_symmetry.space_group_name_H-M   'P 1'
#
loop_
_entity.id
_entity.type
_entity.pdbx_description
1 polymer ?
#
loop_
_entity_poly.entity_id
_entity_poly.type
_entity_poly.pdbx_seq_one_letter_code
_entity_poly.pdbx_strand_id
1 'polypeptide(L)'
;MSIFENLLRAGEGRMLRRLKAIADAVNAIGDNYVDLTDAELRELTDQYKQRYADGETLDDLLPEAFATVREAASRVLGQRHYDVQVMGGAAMHFGNIAEMKTGEGKTLTCVLPAYLNALSGDGVHVVTVNDYLAQRDAEWMGRIHRFLGLSVGVILPNQPPALHKAAYECDITYGTNNEFGFDYLRDNMAWSADELVQRGHNFAIVDEVDSILIDEARTPLIISGPAEQSARWYQEFARLVERLQRGVDGEGDYEVDESKRTVAVTERGVSRIEDWLGIDNLYESVNTPLVGYLNNAIKAKELYKRDKDYIVSDGEVLIVDEFTGRILHGRRYNEGMHQAIEAKERVEIKQENQTLATITLQNYFRLYNKLAGMTGTAQTEAAEFNKVYNLGVVTIPTHRPMIRMDRPDVIYKTEKAKFQAVVEDIAERHALGQPVLVGTVSVENSEVLSQLLRRRGIPHNVLNAKFHAREAEIVAQAGRKGAVTVATNMAGRGTDILLGGNPEFLAAAELRQRGLDPVESPEEYAAAMDEVLPRWKKLCDEEAEEVVAAGGLYVLGTERHESRRIDNQLRGRSGRQGDPGESRFYLSLQDELMRRFRAGAVEAVMDRFNIPEDVPIESKMVTRQIKSAQTQIEAQNAEIRKNVLKYDEVLNKQRQVIYAERKRVLDGEDLHEQVEHMIDDVIGAYVAGATNEGYAEDWDLDQLWTSLKQLYPVGVTIEDVEEEAGGDRSALDPEFLTVRLREDAHAAYARREEELGSEVLRELERRVLLSVIDRKWREHLYEMDYLQEGVGLRAYAQRDPLVEYQREGFDMFNQMLDGIKEEAVGFLFNIEVQIEEAPAEAAETAEGAPTLEVGQAPIDLRAKGLAAPRPPRALQYSSPTVDGEAGQSGVLIQEQAPALGLGGAQSPLRGPAPNGGPKHAAPGQAVGSGPSRNAPCPCGSGKKYKRCHGAPNA
;
A
#
# COMPACT_ATOMS: atom_id res chain seq x y z
N MET A 1 -33.13 -15.08 6.49
CA MET A 1 -32.85 -13.64 6.56
C MET A 1 -32.86 -13.23 8.02
N SER A 2 -31.78 -12.59 8.49
CA SER A 2 -31.68 -12.15 9.87
C SER A 2 -32.55 -10.89 10.10
N ILE A 3 -32.91 -10.62 11.37
CA ILE A 3 -33.66 -9.42 11.75
C ILE A 3 -32.91 -8.16 11.29
N PHE A 4 -31.59 -8.24 11.26
CA PHE A 4 -30.69 -7.16 10.82
C PHE A 4 -30.80 -6.89 9.30
N GLU A 5 -30.90 -7.92 8.46
CA GLU A 5 -31.15 -7.77 7.02
C GLU A 5 -32.52 -7.14 6.71
N ASN A 6 -33.52 -7.43 7.53
CA ASN A 6 -34.86 -6.81 7.37
C ASN A 6 -34.87 -5.33 7.78
N LEU A 7 -34.05 -4.95 8.79
CA LEU A 7 -33.90 -3.56 9.22
C LEU A 7 -33.13 -2.71 8.18
N LEU A 8 -32.07 -3.27 7.58
CA LEU A 8 -31.33 -2.62 6.50
C LEU A 8 -32.24 -2.35 5.29
N ARG A 9 -33.07 -3.33 4.88
CA ARG A 9 -34.03 -3.17 3.76
C ARG A 9 -35.14 -2.16 4.02
N ALA A 10 -35.56 -1.98 5.27
CA ALA A 10 -36.57 -0.97 5.62
C ALA A 10 -36.05 0.47 5.41
N GLY A 11 -34.73 0.69 5.60
CA GLY A 11 -34.05 1.94 5.30
C GLY A 11 -33.90 2.20 3.79
N GLU A 12 -33.59 1.17 3.00
CA GLU A 12 -33.40 1.26 1.54
C GLU A 12 -34.60 1.87 0.82
N GLY A 13 -35.81 1.44 1.15
CA GLY A 13 -37.04 1.95 0.52
C GLY A 13 -37.31 3.44 0.79
N ARG A 14 -36.83 3.99 1.92
CA ARG A 14 -36.91 5.41 2.23
C ARG A 14 -35.87 6.18 1.44
N MET A 15 -34.64 5.64 1.38
CA MET A 15 -33.53 6.23 0.62
C MET A 15 -33.87 6.30 -0.86
N LEU A 16 -34.36 5.22 -1.47
CA LEU A 16 -34.74 5.19 -2.88
C LEU A 16 -35.83 6.21 -3.20
N ARG A 17 -36.80 6.42 -2.31
CA ARG A 17 -37.84 7.49 -2.49
C ARG A 17 -37.21 8.88 -2.44
N ARG A 18 -36.27 9.15 -1.54
CA ARG A 18 -35.51 10.40 -1.47
C ARG A 18 -34.73 10.63 -2.77
N LEU A 19 -33.99 9.62 -3.22
CA LEU A 19 -33.18 9.69 -4.45
C LEU A 19 -34.07 9.95 -5.69
N LYS A 20 -35.24 9.29 -5.75
CA LYS A 20 -36.20 9.52 -6.83
C LYS A 20 -36.74 10.96 -6.81
N ALA A 21 -37.06 11.47 -5.64
CA ALA A 21 -37.54 12.88 -5.52
C ALA A 21 -36.46 13.88 -5.98
N ILE A 22 -35.17 13.57 -5.73
CA ILE A 22 -34.06 14.39 -6.25
C ILE A 22 -34.00 14.31 -7.77
N ALA A 23 -34.08 13.11 -8.37
CA ALA A 23 -34.09 12.96 -9.81
C ALA A 23 -35.29 13.71 -10.46
N ASP A 24 -36.48 13.64 -9.83
CA ASP A 24 -37.67 14.37 -10.26
C ASP A 24 -37.44 15.90 -10.18
N ALA A 25 -36.75 16.39 -9.12
CA ALA A 25 -36.40 17.81 -8.97
C ALA A 25 -35.40 18.27 -10.05
N VAL A 26 -34.36 17.48 -10.32
CA VAL A 26 -33.39 17.76 -11.40
C VAL A 26 -34.08 17.79 -12.76
N ASN A 27 -35.03 16.89 -13.02
CA ASN A 27 -35.82 16.88 -14.24
C ASN A 27 -36.70 18.13 -14.36
N ALA A 28 -37.34 18.59 -13.27
CA ALA A 28 -38.23 19.74 -13.26
C ALA A 28 -37.54 21.07 -13.63
N ILE A 29 -36.24 21.19 -13.31
CA ILE A 29 -35.47 22.40 -13.61
C ILE A 29 -34.59 22.25 -14.86
N GLY A 30 -34.44 21.03 -15.39
CA GLY A 30 -33.46 20.71 -16.45
C GLY A 30 -33.63 21.53 -17.73
N ASP A 31 -34.89 21.86 -18.11
CA ASP A 31 -35.17 22.66 -19.32
C ASP A 31 -34.63 24.10 -19.24
N ASN A 32 -34.46 24.64 -18.02
CA ASN A 32 -33.91 25.99 -17.82
C ASN A 32 -32.43 26.10 -18.23
N TYR A 33 -31.71 24.98 -18.31
CA TYR A 33 -30.25 24.92 -18.59
C TYR A 33 -29.96 24.71 -20.09
N VAL A 34 -30.94 24.25 -20.87
CA VAL A 34 -30.77 23.95 -22.30
C VAL A 34 -30.52 25.21 -23.11
N ASP A 35 -31.18 26.31 -22.74
CA ASP A 35 -31.09 27.59 -23.46
C ASP A 35 -29.89 28.47 -23.06
N LEU A 36 -29.17 28.10 -22.00
CA LEU A 36 -27.95 28.79 -21.54
C LEU A 36 -26.82 28.64 -22.54
N THR A 37 -26.03 29.71 -22.74
CA THR A 37 -24.78 29.64 -23.49
C THR A 37 -23.73 28.85 -22.70
N ASP A 38 -22.69 28.37 -23.35
CA ASP A 38 -21.58 27.67 -22.69
C ASP A 38 -20.86 28.53 -21.63
N ALA A 39 -20.79 29.84 -21.86
CA ALA A 39 -20.25 30.81 -20.92
C ALA A 39 -21.12 30.94 -19.65
N GLU A 40 -22.43 31.07 -19.84
CA GLU A 40 -23.40 31.16 -18.74
C GLU A 40 -23.42 29.86 -17.92
N LEU A 41 -23.38 28.70 -18.60
CA LEU A 41 -23.31 27.40 -17.93
C LEU A 41 -22.05 27.25 -17.07
N ARG A 42 -20.92 27.75 -17.54
CA ARG A 42 -19.66 27.78 -16.80
C ARG A 42 -19.71 28.75 -15.62
N GLU A 43 -20.31 29.94 -15.79
CA GLU A 43 -20.44 30.95 -14.74
C GLU A 43 -21.27 30.44 -13.54
N LEU A 44 -22.19 29.50 -13.74
CA LEU A 44 -22.92 28.86 -12.66
C LEU A 44 -22.01 28.20 -11.62
N THR A 45 -20.85 27.67 -12.03
CA THR A 45 -19.88 27.08 -11.10
C THR A 45 -19.37 28.12 -10.09
N ASP A 46 -19.04 29.32 -10.57
CA ASP A 46 -18.58 30.41 -9.70
C ASP A 46 -19.69 30.91 -8.79
N GLN A 47 -20.93 30.97 -9.31
CA GLN A 47 -22.11 31.31 -8.51
C GLN A 47 -22.36 30.26 -7.41
N TYR A 48 -22.26 28.98 -7.69
CA TYR A 48 -22.42 27.91 -6.68
C TYR A 48 -21.30 27.94 -5.64
N LYS A 49 -20.05 28.18 -6.03
CA LYS A 49 -18.93 28.36 -5.09
C LYS A 49 -19.20 29.55 -4.16
N GLN A 50 -19.69 30.66 -4.68
CA GLN A 50 -20.05 31.82 -3.87
C GLN A 50 -21.20 31.53 -2.91
N ARG A 51 -22.29 30.91 -3.38
CA ARG A 51 -23.43 30.53 -2.53
C ARG A 51 -23.01 29.58 -1.40
N TYR A 52 -22.11 28.64 -1.70
CA TYR A 52 -21.54 27.77 -0.68
C TYR A 52 -20.71 28.56 0.35
N ALA A 53 -19.88 29.50 -0.09
CA ALA A 53 -19.11 30.38 0.78
C ALA A 53 -20.01 31.28 1.65
N ASP A 54 -21.18 31.66 1.12
CA ASP A 54 -22.20 32.44 1.85
C ASP A 54 -23.03 31.59 2.85
N GLY A 55 -22.75 30.26 2.95
CA GLY A 55 -23.31 29.35 3.94
C GLY A 55 -24.44 28.45 3.44
N GLU A 56 -24.75 28.40 2.14
CA GLU A 56 -25.68 27.43 1.57
C GLU A 56 -25.01 26.03 1.56
N THR A 57 -25.77 24.97 1.83
CA THR A 57 -25.22 23.63 1.90
C THR A 57 -25.10 22.98 0.51
N LEU A 58 -24.17 22.03 0.35
CA LEU A 58 -24.07 21.23 -0.87
C LEU A 58 -25.37 20.43 -1.14
N ASP A 59 -26.11 20.04 -0.10
CA ASP A 59 -27.41 19.36 -0.24
C ASP A 59 -28.45 20.29 -0.90
N ASP A 60 -28.45 21.58 -0.59
CA ASP A 60 -29.36 22.58 -1.20
C ASP A 60 -28.97 22.86 -2.65
N LEU A 61 -27.69 22.92 -2.97
CA LEU A 61 -27.14 23.12 -4.33
C LEU A 61 -27.30 21.89 -5.23
N LEU A 62 -27.55 20.70 -4.67
CA LEU A 62 -27.49 19.42 -5.39
C LEU A 62 -28.36 19.39 -6.64
N PRO A 63 -29.68 19.78 -6.62
CA PRO A 63 -30.52 19.70 -7.83
C PRO A 63 -30.00 20.58 -8.98
N GLU A 64 -29.59 21.80 -8.68
CA GLU A 64 -29.08 22.76 -9.65
C GLU A 64 -27.73 22.33 -10.22
N ALA A 65 -26.81 21.93 -9.36
CA ALA A 65 -25.48 21.41 -9.74
C ALA A 65 -25.60 20.18 -10.65
N PHE A 66 -26.50 19.24 -10.32
CA PHE A 66 -26.70 18.03 -11.13
C PHE A 66 -27.34 18.35 -12.47
N ALA A 67 -28.27 19.33 -12.55
CA ALA A 67 -28.85 19.80 -13.81
C ALA A 67 -27.73 20.42 -14.70
N THR A 68 -26.86 21.23 -14.11
CA THR A 68 -25.71 21.85 -14.80
C THR A 68 -24.79 20.80 -15.41
N VAL A 69 -24.39 19.82 -14.61
CA VAL A 69 -23.51 18.71 -15.07
C VAL A 69 -24.20 17.88 -16.16
N ARG A 70 -25.47 17.60 -16.00
CA ARG A 70 -26.27 16.83 -16.97
C ARG A 70 -26.30 17.49 -18.34
N GLU A 71 -26.49 18.81 -18.37
CA GLU A 71 -26.46 19.60 -19.60
C GLU A 71 -25.03 19.66 -20.18
N ALA A 72 -24.03 19.93 -19.36
CA ALA A 72 -22.64 19.95 -19.81
C ALA A 72 -22.19 18.60 -20.42
N ALA A 73 -22.58 17.49 -19.79
CA ALA A 73 -22.27 16.14 -20.30
C ALA A 73 -22.98 15.90 -21.67
N SER A 74 -24.18 16.38 -21.85
CA SER A 74 -24.91 16.32 -23.12
C SER A 74 -24.18 17.09 -24.22
N ARG A 75 -23.66 18.29 -23.92
CA ARG A 75 -22.96 19.12 -24.91
C ARG A 75 -21.56 18.60 -25.23
N VAL A 76 -20.80 18.21 -24.20
CA VAL A 76 -19.37 17.86 -24.33
C VAL A 76 -19.17 16.44 -24.85
N LEU A 77 -20.00 15.49 -24.39
CA LEU A 77 -19.85 14.06 -24.72
C LEU A 77 -21.00 13.50 -25.57
N GLY A 78 -22.09 14.28 -25.80
CA GLY A 78 -23.29 13.77 -26.40
C GLY A 78 -24.06 12.77 -25.53
N GLN A 79 -23.75 12.71 -24.23
CA GLN A 79 -24.29 11.75 -23.26
C GLN A 79 -25.04 12.46 -22.16
N ARG A 80 -26.37 12.34 -22.13
CA ARG A 80 -27.23 12.89 -21.09
C ARG A 80 -27.46 11.83 -20.01
N HIS A 81 -27.21 12.15 -18.75
CA HIS A 81 -27.46 11.25 -17.62
C HIS A 81 -28.93 10.79 -17.55
N TYR A 82 -29.13 9.52 -17.31
CA TYR A 82 -30.44 8.94 -17.01
C TYR A 82 -30.84 9.23 -15.55
N ASP A 83 -32.12 9.14 -15.25
CA ASP A 83 -32.62 9.38 -13.89
C ASP A 83 -32.02 8.43 -12.86
N VAL A 84 -31.78 7.18 -13.24
CA VAL A 84 -31.09 6.19 -12.40
C VAL A 84 -29.65 6.58 -12.11
N GLN A 85 -28.96 7.26 -13.03
CA GLN A 85 -27.62 7.78 -12.83
C GLN A 85 -27.63 8.99 -11.90
N VAL A 86 -28.64 9.88 -12.02
CA VAL A 86 -28.85 10.98 -11.07
C VAL A 86 -29.08 10.43 -9.66
N MET A 87 -29.90 9.39 -9.52
CA MET A 87 -30.11 8.68 -8.25
C MET A 87 -28.81 8.10 -7.70
N GLY A 88 -27.99 7.47 -8.54
CA GLY A 88 -26.69 6.93 -8.16
C GLY A 88 -25.72 8.00 -7.69
N GLY A 89 -25.63 9.12 -8.41
CA GLY A 89 -24.82 10.28 -8.03
C GLY A 89 -25.24 10.88 -6.68
N ALA A 90 -26.55 11.03 -6.45
CA ALA A 90 -27.08 11.51 -5.19
C ALA A 90 -26.80 10.53 -4.03
N ALA A 91 -26.91 9.21 -4.26
CA ALA A 91 -26.56 8.21 -3.25
C ALA A 91 -25.10 8.31 -2.81
N MET A 92 -24.17 8.52 -3.75
CA MET A 92 -22.75 8.73 -3.47
C MET A 92 -22.52 10.07 -2.74
N HIS A 93 -23.22 11.13 -3.13
CA HIS A 93 -23.12 12.41 -2.41
C HIS A 93 -23.50 12.27 -0.93
N PHE A 94 -24.49 11.43 -0.59
CA PHE A 94 -24.88 11.16 0.79
C PHE A 94 -23.98 10.12 1.50
N GLY A 95 -22.79 9.81 0.98
CA GLY A 95 -21.85 8.92 1.63
C GLY A 95 -22.27 7.44 1.59
N ASN A 96 -22.87 6.99 0.49
CA ASN A 96 -23.28 5.60 0.31
C ASN A 96 -22.56 4.97 -0.89
N ILE A 97 -22.61 3.65 -0.95
CA ILE A 97 -22.23 2.88 -2.14
C ILE A 97 -23.46 2.79 -3.06
N ALA A 98 -23.33 3.33 -4.28
CA ALA A 98 -24.30 3.11 -5.33
C ALA A 98 -24.04 1.75 -6.01
N GLU A 99 -24.88 0.73 -5.69
CA GLU A 99 -24.82 -0.52 -6.44
C GLU A 99 -25.58 -0.36 -7.74
N MET A 100 -24.84 -0.11 -8.83
CA MET A 100 -25.35 0.00 -10.19
C MET A 100 -24.83 -1.18 -11.01
N LYS A 101 -25.72 -1.89 -11.72
CA LYS A 101 -25.32 -3.03 -12.55
C LYS A 101 -24.26 -2.62 -13.56
N THR A 102 -23.40 -3.58 -13.93
CA THR A 102 -22.36 -3.35 -14.94
C THR A 102 -22.99 -2.88 -16.24
N GLY A 103 -22.42 -1.86 -16.89
CA GLY A 103 -22.95 -1.28 -18.10
C GLY A 103 -23.98 -0.15 -17.89
N GLU A 104 -24.35 0.22 -16.66
CA GLU A 104 -25.27 1.33 -16.36
C GLU A 104 -24.59 2.72 -16.36
N GLY A 105 -23.34 2.83 -16.81
CA GLY A 105 -22.63 4.10 -16.93
C GLY A 105 -22.14 4.70 -15.60
N LYS A 106 -21.56 3.88 -14.72
CA LYS A 106 -21.02 4.32 -13.44
C LYS A 106 -20.02 5.47 -13.55
N THR A 107 -19.10 5.39 -14.52
CA THR A 107 -18.09 6.43 -14.77
C THR A 107 -18.72 7.79 -15.02
N LEU A 108 -19.76 7.87 -15.84
CA LEU A 108 -20.51 9.10 -16.08
C LEU A 108 -21.30 9.55 -14.84
N THR A 109 -21.86 8.60 -14.08
CA THR A 109 -22.57 8.87 -12.82
C THR A 109 -21.67 9.55 -11.78
N CYS A 110 -20.39 9.14 -11.71
CA CYS A 110 -19.40 9.68 -10.77
C CYS A 110 -19.16 11.19 -10.96
N VAL A 111 -19.32 11.71 -12.17
CA VAL A 111 -19.14 13.14 -12.47
C VAL A 111 -20.05 14.02 -11.65
N LEU A 112 -21.29 13.59 -11.39
CA LEU A 112 -22.30 14.34 -10.64
C LEU A 112 -21.85 14.67 -9.19
N PRO A 113 -21.56 13.68 -8.33
CA PRO A 113 -21.11 13.97 -6.97
C PRO A 113 -19.68 14.55 -6.93
N ALA A 114 -18.82 14.22 -7.89
CA ALA A 114 -17.48 14.80 -7.98
C ALA A 114 -17.54 16.31 -8.19
N TYR A 115 -18.35 16.78 -9.17
CA TYR A 115 -18.57 18.20 -9.41
C TYR A 115 -19.14 18.92 -8.19
N LEU A 116 -20.24 18.39 -7.62
CA LEU A 116 -20.92 19.03 -6.49
C LEU A 116 -20.00 19.20 -5.28
N ASN A 117 -19.22 18.17 -4.95
CA ASN A 117 -18.34 18.26 -3.77
C ASN A 117 -17.06 19.05 -4.06
N ALA A 118 -16.62 19.17 -5.30
CA ALA A 118 -15.49 20.03 -5.68
C ALA A 118 -15.79 21.53 -5.50
N LEU A 119 -17.06 21.92 -5.41
CA LEU A 119 -17.46 23.30 -5.15
C LEU A 119 -16.99 23.84 -3.78
N SER A 120 -16.71 22.95 -2.83
CA SER A 120 -16.15 23.33 -1.52
C SER A 120 -14.71 23.88 -1.61
N GLY A 121 -13.97 23.52 -2.64
CA GLY A 121 -12.55 23.86 -2.77
C GLY A 121 -11.59 22.94 -2.02
N ASP A 122 -12.10 22.00 -1.19
CA ASP A 122 -11.29 21.09 -0.35
C ASP A 122 -10.73 19.89 -1.10
N GLY A 123 -11.07 19.72 -2.38
CA GLY A 123 -10.62 18.64 -3.24
C GLY A 123 -11.47 17.36 -3.16
N VAL A 124 -11.56 16.69 -4.30
CA VAL A 124 -12.25 15.40 -4.46
C VAL A 124 -11.30 14.41 -5.09
N HIS A 125 -11.16 13.23 -4.47
CA HIS A 125 -10.37 12.14 -4.99
C HIS A 125 -11.28 11.08 -5.63
N VAL A 126 -11.03 10.75 -6.90
CA VAL A 126 -11.71 9.67 -7.61
C VAL A 126 -10.73 8.50 -7.74
N VAL A 127 -11.01 7.44 -7.00
CA VAL A 127 -10.12 6.30 -6.84
C VAL A 127 -10.54 5.17 -7.76
N THR A 128 -9.61 4.65 -8.56
CA THR A 128 -9.84 3.55 -9.50
C THR A 128 -8.89 2.38 -9.20
N VAL A 129 -9.13 1.23 -9.87
CA VAL A 129 -8.37 -0.01 -9.62
C VAL A 129 -7.04 -0.10 -10.38
N ASN A 130 -6.81 0.72 -11.39
CA ASN A 130 -5.54 0.72 -12.15
C ASN A 130 -5.28 2.06 -12.84
N ASP A 131 -4.03 2.27 -13.24
CA ASP A 131 -3.51 3.50 -13.82
C ASP A 131 -4.16 3.85 -15.17
N TYR A 132 -4.43 2.83 -15.99
CA TYR A 132 -5.10 3.02 -17.28
C TYR A 132 -6.50 3.65 -17.09
N LEU A 133 -7.27 3.15 -16.13
CA LEU A 133 -8.60 3.70 -15.82
C LEU A 133 -8.49 5.11 -15.23
N ALA A 134 -7.52 5.33 -14.33
CA ALA A 134 -7.29 6.64 -13.74
C ALA A 134 -7.02 7.70 -14.82
N GLN A 135 -6.11 7.40 -15.74
CA GLN A 135 -5.77 8.29 -16.85
C GLN A 135 -6.94 8.47 -17.81
N ARG A 136 -7.56 7.37 -18.27
CA ARG A 136 -8.68 7.40 -19.21
C ARG A 136 -9.85 8.22 -18.65
N ASP A 137 -10.23 7.99 -17.40
CA ASP A 137 -11.39 8.63 -16.80
C ASP A 137 -11.11 10.11 -16.49
N ALA A 138 -9.88 10.46 -16.08
CA ALA A 138 -9.44 11.85 -15.94
C ALA A 138 -9.46 12.63 -17.27
N GLU A 139 -9.07 11.97 -18.36
CA GLU A 139 -9.12 12.58 -19.70
C GLU A 139 -10.57 12.70 -20.22
N TRP A 140 -11.33 11.63 -20.14
CA TRP A 140 -12.68 11.55 -20.70
C TRP A 140 -13.70 12.34 -19.89
N MET A 141 -13.84 12.06 -18.59
CA MET A 141 -14.79 12.78 -17.71
C MET A 141 -14.28 14.17 -17.36
N GLY A 142 -12.97 14.36 -17.30
CA GLY A 142 -12.34 15.67 -17.10
C GLY A 142 -12.72 16.71 -18.14
N ARG A 143 -13.16 16.31 -19.34
CA ARG A 143 -13.69 17.25 -20.35
C ARG A 143 -14.94 17.97 -19.83
N ILE A 144 -15.83 17.29 -19.11
CA ILE A 144 -17.03 17.89 -18.51
C ILE A 144 -16.63 18.86 -17.40
N HIS A 145 -15.74 18.44 -16.49
CA HIS A 145 -15.28 19.26 -15.37
C HIS A 145 -14.57 20.54 -15.84
N ARG A 146 -13.65 20.41 -16.81
CA ARG A 146 -12.92 21.57 -17.39
C ARG A 146 -13.85 22.49 -18.16
N PHE A 147 -14.86 21.95 -18.85
CA PHE A 147 -15.88 22.76 -19.52
C PHE A 147 -16.64 23.63 -18.51
N LEU A 148 -16.93 23.09 -17.33
CA LEU A 148 -17.58 23.82 -16.23
C LEU A 148 -16.61 24.65 -15.37
N GLY A 149 -15.34 24.74 -15.72
CA GLY A 149 -14.36 25.59 -15.04
C GLY A 149 -13.64 24.96 -13.85
N LEU A 150 -13.78 23.64 -13.60
CA LEU A 150 -13.01 22.92 -12.59
C LEU A 150 -11.71 22.35 -13.15
N SER A 151 -10.67 22.35 -12.32
CA SER A 151 -9.39 21.74 -12.62
C SER A 151 -9.41 20.23 -12.33
N VAL A 152 -8.70 19.46 -13.17
CA VAL A 152 -8.62 17.99 -13.06
C VAL A 152 -7.18 17.53 -13.20
N GLY A 153 -6.68 16.83 -12.17
CA GLY A 153 -5.38 16.20 -12.11
C GLY A 153 -5.48 14.67 -12.14
N VAL A 154 -4.36 14.02 -12.45
CA VAL A 154 -4.21 12.57 -12.37
C VAL A 154 -2.84 12.24 -11.78
N ILE A 155 -2.82 11.32 -10.82
CA ILE A 155 -1.61 10.77 -10.24
C ILE A 155 -1.36 9.37 -10.82
N LEU A 156 -0.14 9.15 -11.31
CA LEU A 156 0.28 7.92 -11.94
C LEU A 156 1.63 7.46 -11.36
N PRO A 157 1.93 6.14 -11.36
CA PRO A 157 3.22 5.64 -10.92
C PRO A 157 4.39 6.31 -11.63
N ASN A 158 5.49 6.46 -10.93
CA ASN A 158 6.76 7.00 -11.47
C ASN A 158 6.71 8.45 -11.95
N GLN A 159 5.70 9.23 -11.60
CA GLN A 159 5.71 10.67 -11.81
C GLN A 159 6.56 11.38 -10.74
N PRO A 160 7.23 12.49 -11.08
CA PRO A 160 7.91 13.33 -10.09
C PRO A 160 6.94 13.87 -9.04
N PRO A 161 7.36 14.05 -7.76
CA PRO A 161 6.51 14.58 -6.69
C PRO A 161 5.84 15.93 -7.03
N ALA A 162 6.51 16.79 -7.77
CA ALA A 162 5.96 18.07 -8.22
C ALA A 162 4.70 17.91 -9.09
N LEU A 163 4.61 16.86 -9.91
CA LEU A 163 3.41 16.58 -10.71
C LEU A 163 2.29 16.02 -9.84
N HIS A 164 2.60 15.20 -8.81
CA HIS A 164 1.62 14.75 -7.83
C HIS A 164 1.05 15.95 -7.07
N LYS A 165 1.91 16.86 -6.58
CA LYS A 165 1.49 18.09 -5.89
C LYS A 165 0.55 18.92 -6.75
N ALA A 166 0.92 19.20 -8.00
CA ALA A 166 0.08 19.93 -8.94
C ALA A 166 -1.27 19.22 -9.21
N ALA A 167 -1.29 17.87 -9.23
CA ALA A 167 -2.52 17.10 -9.39
C ALA A 167 -3.42 17.18 -8.14
N TYR A 168 -2.85 17.18 -6.93
CA TYR A 168 -3.62 17.35 -5.68
C TYR A 168 -4.13 18.79 -5.48
N GLU A 169 -3.49 19.79 -6.07
CA GLU A 169 -3.95 21.18 -6.08
C GLU A 169 -5.19 21.37 -6.96
N CYS A 170 -5.49 20.44 -7.87
CA CYS A 170 -6.70 20.47 -8.67
C CYS A 170 -7.97 20.26 -7.82
N ASP A 171 -9.12 20.74 -8.34
CA ASP A 171 -10.43 20.53 -7.70
C ASP A 171 -10.79 19.03 -7.61
N ILE A 172 -10.41 18.24 -8.62
CA ILE A 172 -10.66 16.80 -8.71
C ILE A 172 -9.37 16.09 -9.12
N THR A 173 -8.99 15.06 -8.34
CA THR A 173 -7.79 14.25 -8.59
C THR A 173 -8.17 12.80 -8.81
N TYR A 174 -7.78 12.23 -9.96
CA TYR A 174 -7.91 10.82 -10.27
C TYR A 174 -6.62 10.06 -9.94
N GLY A 175 -6.76 8.81 -9.47
CA GLY A 175 -5.61 7.96 -9.19
C GLY A 175 -6.02 6.57 -8.74
N THR A 176 -5.04 5.70 -8.49
CA THR A 176 -5.28 4.39 -7.89
C THR A 176 -5.23 4.46 -6.37
N ASN A 177 -5.90 3.52 -5.70
CA ASN A 177 -5.83 3.36 -4.24
C ASN A 177 -4.39 3.28 -3.73
N ASN A 178 -3.50 2.63 -4.49
CA ASN A 178 -2.11 2.46 -4.13
C ASN A 178 -1.35 3.79 -4.16
N GLU A 179 -1.47 4.57 -5.24
CA GLU A 179 -0.77 5.87 -5.36
C GLU A 179 -1.24 6.86 -4.30
N PHE A 180 -2.56 6.98 -4.07
CA PHE A 180 -3.09 7.82 -2.99
C PHE A 180 -2.54 7.40 -1.61
N GLY A 181 -2.49 6.10 -1.34
CA GLY A 181 -1.99 5.59 -0.07
C GLY A 181 -0.47 5.71 0.06
N PHE A 182 0.30 5.51 -1.01
CA PHE A 182 1.75 5.71 -0.99
C PHE A 182 2.12 7.18 -0.86
N ASP A 183 1.39 8.11 -1.48
CA ASP A 183 1.61 9.54 -1.27
C ASP A 183 1.38 9.94 0.17
N TYR A 184 0.31 9.41 0.81
CA TYR A 184 0.10 9.61 2.24
C TYR A 184 1.26 9.12 3.08
N LEU A 185 1.82 7.94 2.79
CA LEU A 185 2.97 7.42 3.51
C LEU A 185 4.23 8.24 3.23
N ARG A 186 4.46 8.67 1.99
CA ARG A 186 5.58 9.56 1.61
C ARG A 186 5.51 10.90 2.33
N ASP A 187 4.35 11.53 2.38
CA ASP A 187 4.13 12.80 3.09
C ASP A 187 4.46 12.69 4.58
N ASN A 188 4.17 11.54 5.19
CA ASN A 188 4.53 11.29 6.59
C ASN A 188 6.00 10.87 6.79
N MET A 189 6.80 10.85 5.73
CA MET A 189 8.25 10.65 5.74
C MET A 189 9.01 11.90 5.25
N ALA A 190 8.30 12.97 4.83
CA ALA A 190 8.87 14.20 4.29
C ALA A 190 9.66 14.99 5.37
N TRP A 191 10.73 15.69 4.97
CA TRP A 191 11.60 16.45 5.87
C TRP A 191 11.29 17.93 5.89
N SER A 192 10.54 18.43 4.92
CA SER A 192 10.06 19.81 4.86
C SER A 192 8.60 19.87 4.41
N ALA A 193 7.91 20.94 4.77
CA ALA A 193 6.53 21.18 4.33
C ALA A 193 6.40 21.31 2.80
N ASP A 194 7.45 21.74 2.12
CA ASP A 194 7.47 21.89 0.67
C ASP A 194 7.44 20.56 -0.07
N GLU A 195 7.93 19.48 0.56
CA GLU A 195 7.90 18.11 0.01
C GLU A 195 6.51 17.46 0.08
N LEU A 196 5.60 18.00 0.90
CA LEU A 196 4.25 17.48 1.02
C LEU A 196 3.49 17.66 -0.29
N VAL A 197 2.84 16.59 -0.75
CA VAL A 197 2.05 16.59 -2.00
C VAL A 197 0.56 16.64 -1.76
N GLN A 198 0.05 15.99 -0.71
CA GLN A 198 -1.37 15.95 -0.38
C GLN A 198 -1.79 17.15 0.47
N ARG A 199 -2.96 17.72 0.19
CA ARG A 199 -3.53 18.85 0.96
C ARG A 199 -4.64 18.45 1.95
N GLY A 200 -4.98 17.16 2.04
CA GLY A 200 -5.98 16.64 2.98
C GLY A 200 -6.86 15.55 2.38
N HIS A 201 -7.78 15.02 3.19
CA HIS A 201 -8.67 13.90 2.86
C HIS A 201 -10.13 14.33 3.04
N ASN A 202 -10.66 15.13 2.11
CA ASN A 202 -12.02 15.63 2.20
C ASN A 202 -13.05 14.60 1.70
N PHE A 203 -13.15 14.36 0.40
CA PHE A 203 -14.11 13.43 -0.18
C PHE A 203 -13.45 12.45 -1.15
N ALA A 204 -13.69 11.15 -0.95
CA ALA A 204 -13.28 10.12 -1.90
C ALA A 204 -14.49 9.40 -2.50
N ILE A 205 -14.45 9.21 -3.81
CA ILE A 205 -15.37 8.35 -4.56
C ILE A 205 -14.57 7.16 -5.07
N VAL A 206 -14.87 5.97 -4.58
CA VAL A 206 -14.14 4.74 -4.93
C VAL A 206 -14.91 3.98 -6.01
N ASP A 207 -14.35 3.91 -7.23
CA ASP A 207 -14.89 3.06 -8.29
C ASP A 207 -14.48 1.61 -8.04
N GLU A 208 -15.38 0.68 -8.38
CA GLU A 208 -15.21 -0.74 -8.07
C GLU A 208 -14.87 -0.96 -6.58
N VAL A 209 -15.63 -0.30 -5.71
CA VAL A 209 -15.41 -0.22 -4.26
C VAL A 209 -15.26 -1.59 -3.57
N ASP A 210 -15.89 -2.61 -4.10
CA ASP A 210 -15.81 -3.99 -3.62
C ASP A 210 -14.44 -4.65 -3.92
N SER A 211 -13.76 -4.26 -4.99
CA SER A 211 -12.39 -4.69 -5.24
C SER A 211 -11.43 -4.06 -4.24
N ILE A 212 -11.48 -2.74 -4.15
CA ILE A 212 -10.52 -1.96 -3.37
C ILE A 212 -10.72 -2.19 -1.87
N LEU A 213 -11.96 -2.05 -1.37
CA LEU A 213 -12.23 -2.10 0.07
C LEU A 213 -12.47 -3.51 0.64
N ILE A 214 -12.63 -4.52 -0.21
CA ILE A 214 -12.84 -5.91 0.21
C ILE A 214 -11.71 -6.81 -0.27
N ASP A 215 -11.51 -6.95 -1.60
CA ASP A 215 -10.55 -7.93 -2.12
C ASP A 215 -9.09 -7.56 -1.81
N GLU A 216 -8.73 -6.31 -2.08
CA GLU A 216 -7.39 -5.79 -1.85
C GLU A 216 -7.12 -5.45 -0.38
N ALA A 217 -8.15 -5.27 0.45
CA ALA A 217 -8.03 -4.92 1.86
C ALA A 217 -7.61 -6.10 2.77
N ARG A 218 -6.76 -7.00 2.28
CA ARG A 218 -6.19 -8.15 3.02
C ARG A 218 -4.79 -7.89 3.53
N THR A 219 -4.02 -7.07 2.85
CA THR A 219 -2.64 -6.72 3.19
C THR A 219 -2.51 -5.20 3.27
N PRO A 220 -1.63 -4.67 4.11
CA PRO A 220 -1.36 -3.23 4.16
C PRO A 220 -0.55 -2.76 2.96
N LEU A 221 -0.56 -1.44 2.73
CA LEU A 221 0.43 -0.74 1.92
C LEU A 221 1.70 -0.60 2.76
N ILE A 222 2.85 -0.96 2.20
CA ILE A 222 4.13 -0.94 2.91
C ILE A 222 5.18 -0.25 2.03
N ILE A 223 5.89 0.71 2.61
CA ILE A 223 7.14 1.24 2.07
C ILE A 223 8.27 0.63 2.88
N SER A 224 9.19 -0.07 2.24
CA SER A 224 10.36 -0.65 2.87
C SER A 224 11.64 -0.18 2.20
N GLY A 225 12.72 -0.15 2.96
CA GLY A 225 14.04 0.22 2.50
C GLY A 225 15.12 -0.71 3.06
N PRO A 226 16.35 -0.65 2.52
CA PRO A 226 17.43 -1.50 2.96
C PRO A 226 17.84 -1.17 4.42
N ALA A 227 17.96 -2.19 5.27
CA ALA A 227 18.48 -2.05 6.62
C ALA A 227 20.01 -1.94 6.60
N GLU A 228 20.57 -0.96 7.32
CA GLU A 228 21.98 -0.58 7.19
C GLU A 228 23.02 -1.60 7.70
N GLN A 229 22.67 -2.59 8.52
CA GLN A 229 23.67 -3.37 9.28
C GLN A 229 23.59 -4.91 9.24
N SER A 230 22.60 -5.53 8.59
CA SER A 230 22.32 -6.95 8.77
C SER A 230 23.29 -7.94 8.10
N ALA A 231 23.84 -7.64 6.93
CA ALA A 231 24.65 -8.60 6.14
C ALA A 231 25.88 -9.15 6.88
N ARG A 232 26.52 -8.33 7.73
CA ARG A 232 27.72 -8.72 8.51
C ARG A 232 27.40 -9.81 9.54
N TRP A 233 26.27 -9.69 10.25
CA TRP A 233 25.89 -10.65 11.29
C TRP A 233 25.52 -12.01 10.70
N TYR A 234 24.81 -12.05 9.57
CA TYR A 234 24.53 -13.32 8.89
C TYR A 234 25.81 -14.07 8.52
N GLN A 235 26.83 -13.37 7.98
CA GLN A 235 28.13 -14.00 7.64
C GLN A 235 28.87 -14.49 8.88
N GLU A 236 28.84 -13.72 9.97
CA GLU A 236 29.53 -14.05 11.21
C GLU A 236 28.89 -15.28 11.87
N PHE A 237 27.56 -15.29 12.01
CA PHE A 237 26.84 -16.43 12.57
C PHE A 237 26.90 -17.68 11.68
N ALA A 238 26.85 -17.57 10.37
CA ALA A 238 27.05 -18.70 9.47
C ALA A 238 28.41 -19.39 9.72
N ARG A 239 29.49 -18.61 9.95
CA ARG A 239 30.84 -19.16 10.29
C ARG A 239 30.90 -19.73 11.70
N LEU A 240 30.23 -19.11 12.67
CA LEU A 240 30.22 -19.58 14.07
C LEU A 240 29.46 -20.90 14.19
N VAL A 241 28.28 -21.00 13.54
CA VAL A 241 27.45 -22.19 13.57
C VAL A 241 28.13 -23.42 12.90
N GLU A 242 29.01 -23.22 11.91
CA GLU A 242 29.84 -24.33 11.36
C GLU A 242 30.66 -25.05 12.43
N ARG A 243 31.03 -24.36 13.52
CA ARG A 243 31.87 -24.89 14.62
C ARG A 243 31.07 -25.51 15.76
N LEU A 244 29.73 -25.28 15.77
CA LEU A 244 28.84 -25.87 16.75
C LEU A 244 28.47 -27.31 16.37
N GLN A 245 28.32 -28.15 17.39
CA GLN A 245 28.01 -29.57 17.24
C GLN A 245 26.57 -29.86 17.62
N ARG A 246 25.85 -30.54 16.71
CA ARG A 246 24.51 -31.05 17.01
C ARG A 246 24.57 -32.07 18.12
N GLY A 247 23.71 -31.97 19.12
CA GLY A 247 23.53 -32.87 20.22
C GLY A 247 22.26 -33.70 20.14
N VAL A 248 22.17 -34.72 21.02
CA VAL A 248 21.00 -35.53 21.28
C VAL A 248 20.90 -35.64 22.79
N ASP A 249 19.70 -35.48 23.35
CA ASP A 249 19.39 -35.61 24.81
C ASP A 249 20.26 -34.70 25.72
N GLY A 250 20.50 -33.45 25.29
CA GLY A 250 21.25 -32.43 26.07
C GLY A 250 22.76 -32.50 25.92
N GLU A 251 23.31 -33.46 25.23
CA GLU A 251 24.75 -33.54 24.91
C GLU A 251 25.04 -32.91 23.54
N GLY A 252 25.55 -31.69 23.52
CA GLY A 252 25.88 -30.91 22.30
C GLY A 252 25.73 -29.42 22.50
N ASP A 253 25.92 -28.65 21.44
CA ASP A 253 25.80 -27.18 21.49
C ASP A 253 24.38 -26.72 21.10
N TYR A 254 23.64 -27.55 20.36
CA TYR A 254 22.21 -27.29 19.98
C TYR A 254 21.50 -28.59 19.62
N GLU A 255 20.18 -28.58 19.77
CA GLU A 255 19.27 -29.66 19.40
C GLU A 255 18.37 -29.25 18.24
N VAL A 256 17.93 -30.26 17.44
CA VAL A 256 17.07 -30.05 16.27
C VAL A 256 15.89 -30.99 16.32
N ASP A 257 14.67 -30.45 16.33
CA ASP A 257 13.42 -31.19 16.11
C ASP A 257 13.00 -31.03 14.64
N GLU A 258 13.32 -32.05 13.84
CA GLU A 258 12.99 -32.04 12.41
C GLU A 258 11.48 -32.11 12.16
N SER A 259 10.72 -32.70 13.08
CA SER A 259 9.26 -32.84 12.94
C SER A 259 8.51 -31.53 13.15
N LYS A 260 9.01 -30.70 14.07
CA LYS A 260 8.47 -29.38 14.36
C LYS A 260 9.19 -28.25 13.61
N ARG A 261 10.27 -28.57 12.90
CA ARG A 261 11.18 -27.61 12.24
C ARG A 261 11.69 -26.52 13.21
N THR A 262 12.04 -26.93 14.45
CA THR A 262 12.56 -26.03 15.48
C THR A 262 14.01 -26.41 15.87
N VAL A 263 14.72 -25.42 16.40
CA VAL A 263 16.07 -25.59 16.94
C VAL A 263 16.11 -24.98 18.35
N ALA A 264 16.90 -25.60 19.22
CA ALA A 264 17.11 -25.10 20.58
C ALA A 264 18.63 -25.11 20.87
N VAL A 265 19.17 -23.98 21.35
CA VAL A 265 20.56 -23.86 21.71
C VAL A 265 20.72 -24.26 23.19
N THR A 266 21.69 -25.13 23.49
CA THR A 266 21.96 -25.58 24.89
C THR A 266 22.78 -24.52 25.64
N GLU A 267 22.81 -24.58 26.97
CA GLU A 267 23.65 -23.69 27.80
C GLU A 267 25.11 -23.70 27.35
N ARG A 268 25.61 -24.89 26.98
CA ARG A 268 26.96 -25.06 26.45
C ARG A 268 27.17 -24.33 25.13
N GLY A 269 26.18 -24.37 24.24
CA GLY A 269 26.19 -23.62 22.97
C GLY A 269 26.17 -22.11 23.17
N VAL A 270 25.33 -21.65 24.10
CA VAL A 270 25.27 -20.23 24.49
C VAL A 270 26.61 -19.73 25.01
N SER A 271 27.20 -20.43 26.00
CA SER A 271 28.50 -20.04 26.56
C SER A 271 29.63 -19.97 25.52
N ARG A 272 29.64 -20.90 24.56
CA ARG A 272 30.61 -20.87 23.45
C ARG A 272 30.42 -19.67 22.51
N ILE A 273 29.19 -19.27 22.26
CA ILE A 273 28.90 -18.13 21.41
C ILE A 273 29.24 -16.82 22.12
N GLU A 274 28.90 -16.71 23.39
CA GLU A 274 29.28 -15.58 24.24
C GLU A 274 30.81 -15.39 24.27
N ASP A 275 31.54 -16.48 24.45
CA ASP A 275 33.01 -16.46 24.39
C ASP A 275 33.56 -16.01 23.02
N TRP A 276 32.93 -16.43 21.91
CA TRP A 276 33.41 -16.09 20.59
C TRP A 276 33.06 -14.66 20.20
N LEU A 277 31.87 -14.18 20.60
CA LEU A 277 31.45 -12.80 20.34
C LEU A 277 32.07 -11.82 21.35
N GLY A 278 32.54 -12.31 22.51
CA GLY A 278 33.10 -11.51 23.60
C GLY A 278 32.04 -10.68 24.33
N ILE A 279 30.82 -11.21 24.44
CA ILE A 279 29.68 -10.65 25.18
C ILE A 279 29.52 -11.43 26.50
N ASP A 280 28.94 -10.79 27.50
CA ASP A 280 28.76 -11.40 28.82
C ASP A 280 27.45 -12.22 28.91
N ASN A 281 26.40 -11.81 28.22
CA ASN A 281 25.10 -12.50 28.19
C ASN A 281 24.42 -12.32 26.83
N LEU A 282 24.15 -13.43 26.13
CA LEU A 282 23.48 -13.43 24.83
C LEU A 282 21.99 -13.01 24.92
N TYR A 283 21.34 -13.27 26.04
CA TYR A 283 19.91 -12.99 26.26
C TYR A 283 19.63 -11.61 26.88
N GLU A 284 20.66 -10.80 27.05
CA GLU A 284 20.50 -9.42 27.48
C GLU A 284 19.77 -8.61 26.39
N SER A 285 18.94 -7.62 26.78
CA SER A 285 18.07 -6.88 25.84
C SER A 285 18.80 -6.28 24.65
N VAL A 286 20.02 -5.78 24.86
CA VAL A 286 20.90 -5.26 23.80
C VAL A 286 21.36 -6.33 22.80
N ASN A 287 21.43 -7.60 23.22
CA ASN A 287 21.91 -8.71 22.42
C ASN A 287 20.77 -9.57 21.84
N THR A 288 19.51 -9.27 22.15
CA THR A 288 18.34 -10.01 21.69
C THR A 288 18.30 -10.24 20.17
N PRO A 289 18.65 -9.27 19.30
CA PRO A 289 18.70 -9.50 17.85
C PRO A 289 19.70 -10.60 17.45
N LEU A 290 20.77 -10.80 18.21
CA LEU A 290 21.79 -11.82 17.92
C LEU A 290 21.24 -13.24 18.07
N VAL A 291 20.27 -13.46 18.95
CA VAL A 291 19.57 -14.74 19.13
C VAL A 291 18.81 -15.13 17.86
N GLY A 292 18.18 -14.16 17.19
CA GLY A 292 17.51 -14.35 15.90
C GLY A 292 18.47 -14.83 14.81
N TYR A 293 19.61 -14.14 14.64
CA TYR A 293 20.65 -14.53 13.68
C TYR A 293 21.23 -15.92 13.97
N LEU A 294 21.43 -16.25 15.25
CA LEU A 294 21.90 -17.56 15.67
C LEU A 294 20.92 -18.67 15.28
N ASN A 295 19.65 -18.51 15.66
CA ASN A 295 18.61 -19.49 15.37
C ASN A 295 18.43 -19.69 13.87
N ASN A 296 18.44 -18.61 13.10
CA ASN A 296 18.33 -18.67 11.64
C ASN A 296 19.54 -19.37 11.01
N ALA A 297 20.75 -19.12 11.50
CA ALA A 297 21.96 -19.78 11.00
C ALA A 297 21.94 -21.30 11.28
N ILE A 298 21.46 -21.72 12.48
CA ILE A 298 21.33 -23.16 12.81
C ILE A 298 20.20 -23.78 11.95
N LYS A 299 19.04 -23.14 11.82
CA LYS A 299 17.95 -23.62 10.95
C LYS A 299 18.41 -23.74 9.50
N ALA A 300 19.13 -22.75 8.97
CA ALA A 300 19.69 -22.79 7.62
C ALA A 300 20.64 -23.96 7.42
N LYS A 301 21.48 -24.25 8.42
CA LYS A 301 22.42 -25.39 8.41
C LYS A 301 21.71 -26.74 8.41
N GLU A 302 20.72 -26.94 9.29
CA GLU A 302 20.15 -28.24 9.60
C GLU A 302 18.86 -28.55 8.86
N LEU A 303 17.96 -27.57 8.70
CA LEU A 303 16.59 -27.77 8.23
C LEU A 303 16.38 -27.41 6.76
N TYR A 304 17.24 -26.57 6.18
CA TYR A 304 17.15 -26.16 4.78
C TYR A 304 18.28 -26.78 3.96
N LYS A 305 17.94 -27.66 3.04
CA LYS A 305 18.91 -28.46 2.27
C LYS A 305 18.96 -28.02 0.82
N ARG A 306 20.18 -27.80 0.34
CA ARG A 306 20.43 -27.51 -1.09
C ARG A 306 19.91 -28.64 -1.96
N ASP A 307 19.41 -28.29 -3.14
CA ASP A 307 18.82 -29.18 -4.14
C ASP A 307 17.53 -29.89 -3.70
N LYS A 308 16.98 -29.50 -2.52
CA LYS A 308 15.69 -29.96 -2.02
C LYS A 308 14.76 -28.76 -1.73
N ASP A 309 15.15 -27.92 -0.77
CA ASP A 309 14.36 -26.77 -0.34
C ASP A 309 14.71 -25.51 -1.16
N TYR A 310 15.92 -25.44 -1.70
CA TYR A 310 16.41 -24.35 -2.55
C TYR A 310 17.53 -24.82 -3.49
N ILE A 311 17.78 -24.05 -4.54
CA ILE A 311 18.95 -24.20 -5.43
C ILE A 311 19.78 -22.93 -5.44
N VAL A 312 21.05 -23.05 -5.85
CA VAL A 312 21.90 -21.88 -6.12
C VAL A 312 22.16 -21.80 -7.60
N SER A 313 21.70 -20.73 -8.26
CA SER A 313 21.92 -20.44 -9.66
C SER A 313 22.31 -18.99 -9.84
N ASP A 314 23.30 -18.73 -10.72
CA ASP A 314 23.81 -17.40 -11.06
C ASP A 314 24.24 -16.53 -9.83
N GLY A 315 24.66 -17.18 -8.74
CA GLY A 315 25.06 -16.52 -7.50
C GLY A 315 23.88 -16.12 -6.60
N GLU A 316 22.67 -16.59 -6.89
CA GLU A 316 21.45 -16.33 -6.10
C GLU A 316 20.88 -17.64 -5.54
N VAL A 317 20.26 -17.54 -4.36
CA VAL A 317 19.47 -18.62 -3.76
C VAL A 317 18.03 -18.52 -4.30
N LEU A 318 17.53 -19.60 -4.90
CA LEU A 318 16.19 -19.70 -5.44
C LEU A 318 15.41 -20.79 -4.69
N ILE A 319 14.20 -20.47 -4.22
CA ILE A 319 13.36 -21.43 -3.49
C ILE A 319 12.83 -22.49 -4.45
N VAL A 320 12.79 -23.76 -3.99
CA VAL A 320 12.11 -24.86 -4.66
C VAL A 320 10.83 -25.18 -3.90
N ASP A 321 9.71 -25.17 -4.59
CA ASP A 321 8.42 -25.55 -4.01
C ASP A 321 8.40 -27.04 -3.65
N GLU A 322 8.09 -27.33 -2.40
CA GLU A 322 8.13 -28.71 -1.85
C GLU A 322 7.13 -29.66 -2.52
N PHE A 323 6.00 -29.12 -3.02
CA PHE A 323 4.93 -29.94 -3.61
C PHE A 323 5.09 -30.13 -5.12
N THR A 324 5.55 -29.10 -5.81
CA THR A 324 5.63 -29.11 -7.27
C THR A 324 7.04 -29.32 -7.81
N GLY A 325 8.08 -29.17 -6.97
CA GLY A 325 9.47 -29.22 -7.37
C GLY A 325 9.90 -28.08 -8.30
N ARG A 326 9.07 -27.04 -8.46
CA ARG A 326 9.33 -25.88 -9.32
C ARG A 326 10.11 -24.79 -8.60
N ILE A 327 10.93 -24.06 -9.34
CA ILE A 327 11.66 -22.91 -8.83
C ILE A 327 10.67 -21.73 -8.74
N LEU A 328 10.59 -21.14 -7.53
CA LEU A 328 9.80 -19.96 -7.26
C LEU A 328 10.65 -18.70 -7.45
N HIS A 329 10.63 -18.15 -8.68
CA HIS A 329 11.35 -16.92 -8.97
C HIS A 329 10.74 -15.73 -8.22
N GLY A 330 11.60 -14.87 -7.66
CA GLY A 330 11.19 -13.66 -6.95
C GLY A 330 10.66 -13.88 -5.52
N ARG A 331 10.52 -15.12 -5.05
CA ARG A 331 10.17 -15.42 -3.66
C ARG A 331 11.40 -15.56 -2.79
N ARG A 332 11.28 -15.12 -1.53
CA ARG A 332 12.33 -15.28 -0.50
C ARG A 332 11.71 -15.90 0.75
N TYR A 333 12.51 -16.62 1.52
CA TYR A 333 12.10 -17.03 2.87
C TYR A 333 12.05 -15.81 3.79
N ASN A 334 11.07 -15.74 4.66
CA ASN A 334 10.85 -14.65 5.60
C ASN A 334 11.80 -14.70 6.80
N GLU A 335 11.77 -13.68 7.65
CA GLU A 335 12.43 -13.62 8.97
C GLU A 335 13.96 -13.77 8.92
N GLY A 336 14.61 -13.26 7.88
CA GLY A 336 16.07 -13.38 7.73
C GLY A 336 16.56 -14.77 7.35
N MET A 337 15.66 -15.74 7.15
CA MET A 337 16.05 -17.12 6.78
C MET A 337 16.71 -17.18 5.42
N HIS A 338 16.24 -16.39 4.45
CA HIS A 338 16.83 -16.35 3.11
C HIS A 338 18.29 -15.86 3.17
N GLN A 339 18.53 -14.80 3.93
CA GLN A 339 19.86 -14.23 4.17
C GLN A 339 20.77 -15.21 4.93
N ALA A 340 20.22 -15.96 5.88
CA ALA A 340 20.97 -17.03 6.56
C ALA A 340 21.37 -18.16 5.59
N ILE A 341 20.53 -18.50 4.62
CA ILE A 341 20.85 -19.47 3.56
C ILE A 341 21.87 -18.87 2.57
N GLU A 342 21.71 -17.61 2.17
CA GLU A 342 22.69 -16.90 1.32
C GLU A 342 24.08 -16.89 2.00
N ALA A 343 24.13 -16.61 3.32
CA ALA A 343 25.37 -16.66 4.10
C ALA A 343 25.97 -18.06 4.18
N LYS A 344 25.15 -19.09 4.39
CA LYS A 344 25.53 -20.50 4.38
C LYS A 344 26.16 -20.91 3.06
N GLU A 345 25.56 -20.54 1.94
CA GLU A 345 26.03 -20.85 0.59
C GLU A 345 27.14 -19.92 0.11
N ARG A 346 27.51 -18.90 0.91
CA ARG A 346 28.58 -17.93 0.61
C ARG A 346 28.32 -17.16 -0.70
N VAL A 347 27.05 -16.93 -1.03
CA VAL A 347 26.65 -16.05 -2.10
C VAL A 347 26.49 -14.62 -1.58
N GLU A 348 26.24 -13.66 -2.47
CA GLU A 348 25.98 -12.28 -2.07
C GLU A 348 24.68 -12.22 -1.23
N ILE A 349 24.79 -11.69 -0.01
CA ILE A 349 23.66 -11.51 0.88
C ILE A 349 22.93 -10.25 0.45
N LYS A 350 21.73 -10.42 -0.07
CA LYS A 350 20.88 -9.27 -0.39
C LYS A 350 20.36 -8.66 0.92
N GLN A 351 20.46 -7.34 1.01
CA GLN A 351 20.07 -6.61 2.22
C GLN A 351 18.63 -6.93 2.60
N GLU A 352 18.36 -7.04 3.88
CA GLU A 352 17.02 -7.15 4.43
C GLU A 352 16.32 -5.80 4.31
N ASN A 353 15.06 -5.83 3.92
CA ASN A 353 14.28 -4.61 3.85
C ASN A 353 13.57 -4.41 5.18
N GLN A 354 13.73 -3.23 5.75
CA GLN A 354 13.02 -2.79 6.94
C GLN A 354 11.77 -2.00 6.54
N THR A 355 10.65 -2.23 7.21
CA THR A 355 9.44 -1.43 7.05
C THR A 355 9.71 0.01 7.51
N LEU A 356 9.54 0.98 6.61
CA LEU A 356 9.70 2.40 6.89
C LEU A 356 8.36 3.05 7.23
N ALA A 357 7.31 2.70 6.51
CA ALA A 357 5.96 3.17 6.75
C ALA A 357 4.94 2.14 6.26
N THR A 358 3.82 2.05 6.95
CA THR A 358 2.73 1.11 6.61
C THR A 358 1.37 1.68 6.98
N ILE A 359 0.34 1.33 6.20
CA ILE A 359 -1.06 1.59 6.52
C ILE A 359 -1.96 0.58 5.82
N THR A 360 -3.02 0.11 6.48
CA THR A 360 -4.04 -0.70 5.81
C THR A 360 -4.96 0.18 4.97
N LEU A 361 -5.49 -0.35 3.86
CA LEU A 361 -6.48 0.37 3.05
C LEU A 361 -7.69 0.78 3.88
N GLN A 362 -8.12 -0.06 4.84
CA GLN A 362 -9.21 0.25 5.74
C GLN A 362 -8.95 1.54 6.53
N ASN A 363 -7.79 1.66 7.15
CA ASN A 363 -7.45 2.83 7.94
C ASN A 363 -7.15 4.05 7.06
N TYR A 364 -6.58 3.85 5.87
CA TYR A 364 -6.37 4.93 4.91
C TYR A 364 -7.69 5.58 4.49
N PHE A 365 -8.68 4.79 4.01
CA PHE A 365 -9.97 5.35 3.56
C PHE A 365 -10.83 5.91 4.70
N ARG A 366 -10.55 5.59 5.96
CA ARG A 366 -11.18 6.23 7.13
C ARG A 366 -10.65 7.62 7.42
N LEU A 367 -9.56 8.05 6.80
CA LEU A 367 -9.04 9.42 6.92
C LEU A 367 -9.94 10.45 6.24
N TYR A 368 -10.71 10.03 5.24
CA TYR A 368 -11.60 10.93 4.51
C TYR A 368 -12.77 11.38 5.38
N ASN A 369 -13.07 12.68 5.35
CA ASN A 369 -14.25 13.25 6.01
C ASN A 369 -15.52 12.63 5.46
N LYS A 370 -15.54 12.34 4.15
CA LYS A 370 -16.65 11.75 3.43
C LYS A 370 -16.15 10.69 2.46
N LEU A 371 -16.74 9.51 2.53
CA LEU A 371 -16.41 8.38 1.67
C LEU A 371 -17.67 7.93 0.93
N ALA A 372 -17.54 7.60 -0.34
CA ALA A 372 -18.57 7.00 -1.16
C ALA A 372 -17.97 6.04 -2.16
N GLY A 373 -18.81 5.25 -2.82
CA GLY A 373 -18.31 4.34 -3.84
C GLY A 373 -19.39 3.86 -4.79
N MET A 374 -18.93 3.15 -5.81
CA MET A 374 -19.83 2.53 -6.79
C MET A 374 -19.29 1.18 -7.23
N THR A 375 -20.17 0.23 -7.48
CA THR A 375 -19.84 -1.09 -8.05
C THR A 375 -21.12 -1.77 -8.56
N GLY A 376 -20.99 -2.86 -9.28
CA GLY A 376 -22.11 -3.72 -9.70
C GLY A 376 -22.53 -4.78 -8.67
N THR A 377 -21.80 -4.95 -7.57
CA THR A 377 -21.84 -6.17 -6.72
C THR A 377 -21.54 -5.93 -5.24
N ALA A 378 -22.08 -4.88 -4.61
CA ALA A 378 -21.79 -4.55 -3.20
C ALA A 378 -22.72 -5.26 -2.19
N GLN A 379 -23.94 -5.62 -2.58
CA GLN A 379 -24.98 -6.09 -1.66
C GLN A 379 -24.58 -7.33 -0.85
N THR A 380 -23.74 -8.19 -1.39
CA THR A 380 -23.25 -9.38 -0.68
C THR A 380 -22.40 -9.05 0.53
N GLU A 381 -21.68 -7.93 0.49
CA GLU A 381 -20.74 -7.47 1.53
C GLU A 381 -21.27 -6.24 2.29
N ALA A 382 -22.56 -5.89 2.15
CA ALA A 382 -23.15 -4.69 2.75
C ALA A 382 -22.94 -4.58 4.26
N ALA A 383 -22.94 -5.69 4.98
CA ALA A 383 -22.69 -5.73 6.42
C ALA A 383 -21.24 -5.35 6.76
N GLU A 384 -20.26 -5.75 5.95
CA GLU A 384 -18.86 -5.40 6.14
C GLU A 384 -18.61 -3.94 5.80
N PHE A 385 -19.14 -3.44 4.67
CA PHE A 385 -19.05 -2.02 4.32
C PHE A 385 -19.62 -1.11 5.41
N ASN A 386 -20.75 -1.47 5.99
CA ASN A 386 -21.34 -0.68 7.07
C ASN A 386 -20.47 -0.74 8.34
N LYS A 387 -20.00 -1.93 8.72
CA LYS A 387 -19.25 -2.12 9.97
C LYS A 387 -17.85 -1.50 9.93
N VAL A 388 -17.14 -1.62 8.80
CA VAL A 388 -15.73 -1.20 8.67
C VAL A 388 -15.62 0.26 8.26
N TYR A 389 -16.43 0.69 7.28
CA TYR A 389 -16.31 2.01 6.65
C TYR A 389 -17.51 2.93 6.91
N ASN A 390 -18.51 2.49 7.66
CA ASN A 390 -19.78 3.21 7.87
C ASN A 390 -20.51 3.55 6.55
N LEU A 391 -20.34 2.72 5.52
CA LEU A 391 -20.96 2.89 4.22
C LEU A 391 -22.25 2.07 4.10
N GLY A 392 -23.37 2.71 3.77
CA GLY A 392 -24.60 2.04 3.35
C GLY A 392 -24.51 1.62 1.89
N VAL A 393 -25.15 0.50 1.54
CA VAL A 393 -25.28 0.06 0.15
C VAL A 393 -26.69 0.34 -0.34
N VAL A 394 -26.81 1.09 -1.45
CA VAL A 394 -28.09 1.42 -2.07
C VAL A 394 -28.13 0.80 -3.46
N THR A 395 -29.03 -0.16 -3.64
CA THR A 395 -29.23 -0.79 -4.95
C THR A 395 -30.07 0.11 -5.86
N ILE A 396 -29.42 0.66 -6.90
CA ILE A 396 -30.07 1.52 -7.89
C ILE A 396 -30.73 0.64 -8.96
N PRO A 397 -32.00 0.91 -9.34
CA PRO A 397 -32.66 0.17 -10.42
C PRO A 397 -31.94 0.41 -11.75
N THR A 398 -32.03 -0.56 -12.65
CA THR A 398 -31.49 -0.43 -14.02
C THR A 398 -32.36 0.49 -14.87
N HIS A 399 -31.75 1.21 -15.82
CA HIS A 399 -32.49 2.10 -16.73
C HIS A 399 -33.49 1.30 -17.61
N ARG A 400 -33.04 0.15 -18.11
CA ARG A 400 -33.92 -0.80 -18.83
C ARG A 400 -33.92 -2.14 -18.10
N PRO A 401 -35.02 -2.92 -18.16
CA PRO A 401 -35.10 -4.24 -17.56
C PRO A 401 -34.01 -5.17 -18.10
N MET A 402 -33.32 -5.87 -17.23
CA MET A 402 -32.33 -6.88 -17.62
C MET A 402 -33.05 -8.11 -18.18
N ILE A 403 -32.74 -8.47 -19.42
CA ILE A 403 -33.34 -9.61 -20.13
C ILE A 403 -32.38 -10.79 -20.34
N ARG A 404 -31.14 -10.68 -19.79
CA ARG A 404 -30.12 -11.76 -19.85
C ARG A 404 -30.65 -13.04 -19.25
N MET A 405 -30.34 -14.17 -19.93
CA MET A 405 -30.73 -15.52 -19.51
C MET A 405 -29.56 -16.20 -18.75
N ASP A 406 -29.69 -16.34 -17.44
CA ASP A 406 -28.72 -17.06 -16.63
C ASP A 406 -29.10 -18.55 -16.58
N ARG A 407 -28.37 -19.39 -17.33
CA ARG A 407 -28.60 -20.84 -17.42
C ARG A 407 -28.12 -21.55 -16.13
N PRO A 408 -28.72 -22.71 -15.80
CA PRO A 408 -28.24 -23.56 -14.70
C PRO A 408 -26.79 -24.02 -14.94
N ASP A 409 -26.08 -24.27 -13.82
CA ASP A 409 -24.72 -24.82 -13.86
C ASP A 409 -24.74 -26.24 -14.39
N VAL A 410 -23.70 -26.61 -15.16
CA VAL A 410 -23.48 -27.96 -15.70
C VAL A 410 -22.26 -28.55 -15.01
N ILE A 411 -22.43 -29.76 -14.45
CA ILE A 411 -21.40 -30.37 -13.60
C ILE A 411 -20.90 -31.65 -14.18
N TYR A 412 -19.62 -31.78 -14.43
CA TYR A 412 -18.94 -32.97 -14.94
C TYR A 412 -18.14 -33.67 -13.84
N LYS A 413 -17.89 -34.97 -14.02
CA LYS A 413 -17.08 -35.75 -13.08
C LYS A 413 -15.60 -35.34 -13.11
N THR A 414 -15.06 -35.11 -14.31
CA THR A 414 -13.65 -34.77 -14.55
C THR A 414 -13.47 -33.44 -15.25
N GLU A 415 -12.32 -32.78 -14.99
CA GLU A 415 -11.96 -31.53 -15.69
C GLU A 415 -11.84 -31.75 -17.20
N LYS A 416 -11.31 -32.89 -17.62
CA LYS A 416 -11.17 -33.23 -19.04
C LYS A 416 -12.51 -33.24 -19.76
N ALA A 417 -13.53 -33.88 -19.17
CA ALA A 417 -14.89 -33.93 -19.75
C ALA A 417 -15.51 -32.51 -19.77
N LYS A 418 -15.31 -31.74 -18.71
CA LYS A 418 -15.71 -30.33 -18.64
C LYS A 418 -15.14 -29.51 -19.78
N PHE A 419 -13.82 -29.51 -19.96
CA PHE A 419 -13.18 -28.72 -21.04
C PHE A 419 -13.58 -29.18 -22.44
N GLN A 420 -13.82 -30.47 -22.67
CA GLN A 420 -14.37 -30.96 -23.95
C GLN A 420 -15.74 -30.36 -24.22
N ALA A 421 -16.64 -30.40 -23.24
CA ALA A 421 -17.98 -29.83 -23.37
C ALA A 421 -17.94 -28.30 -23.57
N VAL A 422 -17.04 -27.59 -22.88
CA VAL A 422 -16.81 -26.16 -23.07
C VAL A 422 -16.42 -25.85 -24.51
N VAL A 423 -15.48 -26.61 -25.08
CA VAL A 423 -15.02 -26.40 -26.48
C VAL A 423 -16.14 -26.65 -27.49
N GLU A 424 -16.98 -27.66 -27.26
CA GLU A 424 -18.12 -27.93 -28.17
C GLU A 424 -19.18 -26.82 -28.10
N ASP A 425 -19.54 -26.34 -26.89
CA ASP A 425 -20.49 -25.21 -26.72
C ASP A 425 -19.95 -23.92 -27.35
N ILE A 426 -18.65 -23.62 -27.18
CA ILE A 426 -18.00 -22.48 -27.85
C ILE A 426 -18.07 -22.64 -29.39
N ALA A 427 -17.84 -23.85 -29.89
CA ALA A 427 -17.90 -24.12 -31.33
C ALA A 427 -19.31 -23.88 -31.90
N GLU A 428 -20.33 -24.35 -31.19
CA GLU A 428 -21.74 -24.14 -31.58
C GLU A 428 -22.11 -22.65 -31.64
N ARG A 429 -21.74 -21.89 -30.60
CA ARG A 429 -22.01 -20.45 -30.50
C ARG A 429 -21.27 -19.66 -31.56
N HIS A 430 -19.99 -19.96 -31.73
CA HIS A 430 -19.15 -19.35 -32.80
C HIS A 430 -19.73 -19.57 -34.18
N ALA A 431 -20.21 -20.78 -34.48
CA ALA A 431 -20.86 -21.09 -35.74
C ALA A 431 -22.17 -20.31 -35.99
N LEU A 432 -22.89 -19.95 -34.93
CA LEU A 432 -24.08 -19.08 -34.96
C LEU A 432 -23.72 -17.60 -35.10
N GLY A 433 -22.45 -17.24 -35.03
CA GLY A 433 -22.01 -15.84 -35.04
C GLY A 433 -22.18 -15.15 -33.69
N GLN A 434 -22.52 -15.86 -32.61
CA GLN A 434 -22.67 -15.32 -31.26
C GLN A 434 -21.27 -15.12 -30.63
N PRO A 435 -20.92 -13.91 -30.11
CA PRO A 435 -19.68 -13.70 -29.40
C PRO A 435 -19.66 -14.44 -28.07
N VAL A 436 -18.50 -15.00 -27.70
CA VAL A 436 -18.30 -15.78 -26.48
C VAL A 436 -17.18 -15.18 -25.63
N LEU A 437 -17.49 -14.84 -24.38
CA LEU A 437 -16.51 -14.50 -23.36
C LEU A 437 -16.37 -15.67 -22.37
N VAL A 438 -15.19 -16.26 -22.31
CA VAL A 438 -14.90 -17.37 -21.39
C VAL A 438 -14.11 -16.85 -20.20
N GLY A 439 -14.67 -17.03 -18.98
CA GLY A 439 -13.97 -16.74 -17.71
C GLY A 439 -13.27 -17.98 -17.17
N THR A 440 -11.97 -17.88 -16.90
CA THR A 440 -11.18 -18.93 -16.23
C THR A 440 -10.63 -18.41 -14.89
N VAL A 441 -10.43 -19.30 -13.92
CA VAL A 441 -9.94 -18.92 -12.58
C VAL A 441 -8.42 -18.75 -12.57
N SER A 442 -7.69 -19.47 -13.43
CA SER A 442 -6.23 -19.41 -13.46
C SER A 442 -5.69 -19.18 -14.88
N VAL A 443 -4.44 -18.69 -14.94
CA VAL A 443 -3.69 -18.54 -16.19
C VAL A 443 -3.49 -19.90 -16.87
N GLU A 444 -3.20 -20.96 -16.08
CA GLU A 444 -3.00 -22.32 -16.57
C GLU A 444 -4.26 -22.83 -17.29
N ASN A 445 -5.43 -22.68 -16.68
CA ASN A 445 -6.70 -23.09 -17.28
C ASN A 445 -7.02 -22.32 -18.57
N SER A 446 -6.64 -21.03 -18.64
CA SER A 446 -6.77 -20.24 -19.87
C SER A 446 -5.87 -20.76 -21.00
N GLU A 447 -4.66 -21.19 -20.69
CA GLU A 447 -3.71 -21.76 -21.65
C GLU A 447 -4.13 -23.14 -22.13
N VAL A 448 -4.61 -24.02 -21.22
CA VAL A 448 -5.17 -25.34 -21.57
C VAL A 448 -6.36 -25.19 -22.52
N LEU A 449 -7.30 -24.33 -22.20
CA LEU A 449 -8.46 -24.05 -23.05
C LEU A 449 -8.03 -23.48 -24.41
N SER A 450 -7.08 -22.55 -24.42
CA SER A 450 -6.54 -21.99 -25.66
C SER A 450 -5.94 -23.06 -26.58
N GLN A 451 -5.19 -24.03 -26.03
CA GLN A 451 -4.66 -25.15 -26.81
C GLN A 451 -5.76 -26.03 -27.41
N LEU A 452 -6.82 -26.29 -26.63
CA LEU A 452 -7.96 -27.08 -27.13
C LEU A 452 -8.74 -26.36 -28.22
N LEU A 453 -8.98 -25.04 -28.08
CA LEU A 453 -9.61 -24.21 -29.12
C LEU A 453 -8.77 -24.16 -30.43
N ARG A 454 -7.44 -24.03 -30.31
CA ARG A 454 -6.53 -24.10 -31.48
C ARG A 454 -6.62 -25.45 -32.20
N ARG A 455 -6.64 -26.56 -31.45
CA ARG A 455 -6.81 -27.91 -32.05
C ARG A 455 -8.15 -28.08 -32.76
N ARG A 456 -9.20 -27.40 -32.27
CA ARG A 456 -10.52 -27.39 -32.89
C ARG A 456 -10.62 -26.44 -34.08
N GLY A 457 -9.63 -25.56 -34.28
CA GLY A 457 -9.60 -24.57 -35.35
C GLY A 457 -10.44 -23.32 -35.10
N ILE A 458 -10.74 -22.99 -33.82
CA ILE A 458 -11.52 -21.82 -33.44
C ILE A 458 -10.55 -20.63 -33.17
N PRO A 459 -10.68 -19.56 -33.97
CA PRO A 459 -9.88 -18.34 -33.70
C PRO A 459 -10.34 -17.71 -32.38
N HIS A 460 -9.39 -17.32 -31.53
CA HIS A 460 -9.68 -16.75 -30.24
C HIS A 460 -8.56 -15.85 -29.73
N ASN A 461 -8.89 -14.93 -28.84
CA ASN A 461 -7.95 -14.10 -28.11
C ASN A 461 -7.85 -14.57 -26.65
N VAL A 462 -6.65 -14.45 -26.05
CA VAL A 462 -6.42 -14.80 -24.66
C VAL A 462 -5.99 -13.55 -23.91
N LEU A 463 -6.69 -13.27 -22.82
CA LEU A 463 -6.42 -12.20 -21.87
C LEU A 463 -5.94 -12.80 -20.56
N ASN A 464 -4.69 -12.61 -20.22
CA ASN A 464 -4.14 -13.00 -18.92
C ASN A 464 -3.09 -11.97 -18.49
N ALA A 465 -2.63 -12.09 -17.25
CA ALA A 465 -1.67 -11.17 -16.62
C ALA A 465 -0.35 -10.92 -17.42
N LYS A 466 -0.09 -11.73 -18.48
CA LYS A 466 1.09 -11.57 -19.33
C LYS A 466 0.96 -10.45 -20.38
N PHE A 467 -0.24 -9.89 -20.60
CA PHE A 467 -0.52 -9.02 -21.77
C PHE A 467 -1.29 -7.72 -21.42
N HIS A 468 -1.03 -7.11 -20.27
CA HIS A 468 -1.76 -5.92 -19.78
C HIS A 468 -1.90 -4.77 -20.80
N ALA A 469 -0.84 -4.46 -21.55
CA ALA A 469 -0.86 -3.32 -22.48
C ALA A 469 -1.86 -3.48 -23.66
N ARG A 470 -2.25 -4.73 -23.99
CA ARG A 470 -3.18 -5.03 -25.08
C ARG A 470 -4.58 -5.41 -24.61
N GLU A 471 -4.78 -5.39 -23.30
CA GLU A 471 -6.02 -5.86 -22.67
C GLU A 471 -7.23 -5.05 -23.16
N ALA A 472 -7.15 -3.73 -23.10
CA ALA A 472 -8.24 -2.84 -23.51
C ALA A 472 -8.63 -3.02 -24.99
N GLU A 473 -7.64 -3.23 -25.88
CA GLU A 473 -7.89 -3.48 -27.30
C GLU A 473 -8.65 -4.80 -27.53
N ILE A 474 -8.25 -5.86 -26.83
CA ILE A 474 -8.86 -7.18 -26.97
C ILE A 474 -10.29 -7.18 -26.42
N VAL A 475 -10.51 -6.53 -25.26
CA VAL A 475 -11.83 -6.41 -24.63
C VAL A 475 -12.78 -5.60 -25.53
N ALA A 476 -12.30 -4.52 -26.12
CA ALA A 476 -13.08 -3.70 -27.04
C ALA A 476 -13.61 -4.49 -28.25
N GLN A 477 -12.92 -5.57 -28.65
CA GLN A 477 -13.30 -6.45 -29.76
C GLN A 477 -14.10 -7.70 -29.33
N ALA A 478 -14.23 -7.94 -28.03
CA ALA A 478 -14.87 -9.16 -27.53
C ALA A 478 -16.38 -9.27 -27.86
N GLY A 479 -17.03 -8.15 -28.16
CA GLY A 479 -18.43 -8.10 -28.58
C GLY A 479 -18.69 -8.24 -30.06
N ARG A 480 -17.66 -8.43 -30.90
CA ARG A 480 -17.81 -8.60 -32.36
C ARG A 480 -18.42 -9.97 -32.73
N LYS A 481 -19.08 -10.03 -33.87
CA LYS A 481 -19.72 -11.25 -34.37
C LYS A 481 -18.79 -12.45 -34.40
N GLY A 482 -19.15 -13.51 -33.70
CA GLY A 482 -18.38 -14.76 -33.60
C GLY A 482 -17.04 -14.62 -32.89
N ALA A 483 -16.73 -13.51 -32.22
CA ALA A 483 -15.50 -13.36 -31.43
C ALA A 483 -15.48 -14.36 -30.28
N VAL A 484 -14.31 -14.97 -30.02
CA VAL A 484 -14.08 -15.81 -28.84
C VAL A 484 -12.94 -15.22 -28.04
N THR A 485 -13.23 -14.86 -26.79
CA THR A 485 -12.25 -14.27 -25.87
C THR A 485 -12.16 -15.11 -24.61
N VAL A 486 -10.96 -15.58 -24.28
CA VAL A 486 -10.67 -16.31 -23.05
C VAL A 486 -9.98 -15.37 -22.10
N ALA A 487 -10.58 -15.08 -20.94
CA ALA A 487 -10.07 -14.13 -19.97
C ALA A 487 -9.90 -14.80 -18.61
N THR A 488 -8.83 -14.46 -17.90
CA THR A 488 -8.72 -14.74 -16.45
C THR A 488 -9.59 -13.76 -15.65
N ASN A 489 -9.84 -14.06 -14.39
CA ASN A 489 -10.85 -13.47 -13.50
C ASN A 489 -11.11 -11.98 -13.63
N MET A 490 -10.06 -11.20 -13.75
CA MET A 490 -10.14 -9.74 -13.63
C MET A 490 -9.79 -9.01 -14.92
N ALA A 491 -9.39 -9.75 -15.96
CA ALA A 491 -9.02 -9.15 -17.21
C ALA A 491 -10.20 -8.38 -17.83
N GLY A 492 -9.94 -7.12 -18.21
CA GLY A 492 -10.93 -6.23 -18.80
C GLY A 492 -11.89 -5.59 -17.79
N ARG A 493 -11.63 -5.62 -16.48
CA ARG A 493 -12.44 -4.89 -15.49
C ARG A 493 -12.40 -3.38 -15.77
N GLY A 494 -13.54 -2.71 -15.62
CA GLY A 494 -13.66 -1.28 -15.93
C GLY A 494 -13.76 -0.93 -17.42
N THR A 495 -13.62 -1.92 -18.32
CA THR A 495 -13.80 -1.72 -19.77
C THR A 495 -15.10 -2.34 -20.23
N ASP A 496 -15.91 -1.59 -20.97
CA ASP A 496 -17.18 -2.07 -21.51
C ASP A 496 -16.98 -2.92 -22.78
N ILE A 497 -17.76 -4.01 -22.88
CA ILE A 497 -17.89 -4.81 -24.09
C ILE A 497 -19.13 -4.35 -24.84
N LEU A 498 -18.92 -3.67 -25.95
CA LEU A 498 -19.99 -3.21 -26.83
C LEU A 498 -20.31 -4.31 -27.86
N LEU A 499 -21.59 -4.60 -28.08
CA LEU A 499 -22.01 -5.52 -29.15
C LEU A 499 -21.66 -4.88 -30.50
N GLY A 500 -21.06 -5.67 -31.40
CA GLY A 500 -20.51 -5.18 -32.67
C GLY A 500 -19.08 -4.62 -32.56
N GLY A 501 -18.52 -4.45 -31.35
CA GLY A 501 -17.19 -3.89 -31.09
C GLY A 501 -17.21 -2.38 -30.81
N ASN A 502 -16.06 -1.85 -30.41
CA ASN A 502 -15.90 -0.42 -30.09
C ASN A 502 -15.32 0.35 -31.30
N PRO A 503 -16.10 1.25 -31.93
CA PRO A 503 -15.67 1.96 -33.13
C PRO A 503 -14.48 2.90 -32.91
N GLU A 504 -14.35 3.51 -31.74
CA GLU A 504 -13.23 4.43 -31.41
C GLU A 504 -11.89 3.66 -31.37
N PHE A 505 -11.86 2.48 -30.73
CA PHE A 505 -10.68 1.63 -30.70
C PHE A 505 -10.29 1.12 -32.10
N LEU A 506 -11.27 0.77 -32.94
CA LEU A 506 -11.02 0.32 -34.31
C LEU A 506 -10.47 1.46 -35.19
N ALA A 507 -11.04 2.65 -35.06
CA ALA A 507 -10.55 3.84 -35.75
C ALA A 507 -9.12 4.20 -35.30
N ALA A 508 -8.86 4.22 -34.00
CA ALA A 508 -7.54 4.49 -33.45
C ALA A 508 -6.48 3.45 -33.88
N ALA A 509 -6.86 2.16 -33.94
CA ALA A 509 -5.98 1.11 -34.43
C ALA A 509 -5.64 1.27 -35.94
N GLU A 510 -6.61 1.69 -36.75
CA GLU A 510 -6.40 1.99 -38.14
C GLU A 510 -5.47 3.20 -38.33
N LEU A 511 -5.65 4.27 -37.57
CA LEU A 511 -4.81 5.47 -37.62
C LEU A 511 -3.37 5.17 -37.20
N ARG A 512 -3.17 4.36 -36.18
CA ARG A 512 -1.82 3.87 -35.80
C ARG A 512 -1.15 3.06 -36.90
N GLN A 513 -1.90 2.22 -37.62
CA GLN A 513 -1.37 1.49 -38.80
C GLN A 513 -1.01 2.43 -39.96
N ARG A 514 -1.67 3.60 -40.05
CA ARG A 514 -1.33 4.65 -41.02
C ARG A 514 -0.12 5.50 -40.56
N GLY A 515 0.42 5.25 -39.36
CA GLY A 515 1.54 6.00 -38.77
C GLY A 515 1.14 7.34 -38.16
N LEU A 516 -0.14 7.54 -37.85
CA LEU A 516 -0.64 8.74 -37.13
C LEU A 516 -0.72 8.44 -35.65
N ASP A 517 -0.07 9.28 -34.85
CA ASP A 517 -0.06 9.20 -33.39
C ASP A 517 -0.69 10.45 -32.78
N PRO A 518 -1.58 10.34 -31.76
CA PRO A 518 -2.25 11.47 -31.14
C PRO A 518 -1.29 12.44 -30.44
N VAL A 519 -0.07 11.98 -30.09
CA VAL A 519 0.94 12.80 -29.41
C VAL A 519 1.89 13.46 -30.40
N GLU A 520 2.32 12.74 -31.46
CA GLU A 520 3.27 13.23 -32.42
C GLU A 520 2.64 14.12 -33.51
N SER A 521 1.35 13.86 -33.83
CA SER A 521 0.62 14.57 -34.90
C SER A 521 -0.85 14.85 -34.52
N PRO A 522 -1.14 15.63 -33.46
CA PRO A 522 -2.48 15.76 -32.89
C PRO A 522 -3.53 16.33 -33.86
N GLU A 523 -3.18 17.32 -34.69
CA GLU A 523 -4.13 17.92 -35.62
C GLU A 523 -4.47 17.00 -36.80
N GLU A 524 -3.47 16.30 -37.35
CA GLU A 524 -3.65 15.33 -38.45
C GLU A 524 -4.40 14.10 -37.96
N TYR A 525 -4.12 13.68 -36.71
CA TYR A 525 -4.82 12.57 -36.05
C TYR A 525 -6.30 12.91 -35.84
N ALA A 526 -6.63 14.09 -35.31
CA ALA A 526 -8.01 14.53 -35.09
C ALA A 526 -8.79 14.60 -36.41
N ALA A 527 -8.23 15.23 -37.46
CA ALA A 527 -8.88 15.31 -38.74
C ALA A 527 -9.10 13.93 -39.40
N ALA A 528 -8.14 13.03 -39.27
CA ALA A 528 -8.26 11.65 -39.78
C ALA A 528 -9.26 10.83 -38.94
N MET A 529 -9.38 11.07 -37.65
CA MET A 529 -10.35 10.45 -36.76
C MET A 529 -11.78 10.84 -37.17
N ASP A 530 -12.03 12.10 -37.45
CA ASP A 530 -13.35 12.59 -37.92
C ASP A 530 -13.79 11.95 -39.24
N GLU A 531 -12.83 11.54 -40.10
CA GLU A 531 -13.11 10.81 -41.34
C GLU A 531 -13.39 9.32 -41.09
N VAL A 532 -12.57 8.67 -40.25
CA VAL A 532 -12.55 7.21 -40.10
C VAL A 532 -13.61 6.71 -39.11
N LEU A 533 -13.87 7.45 -38.02
CA LEU A 533 -14.78 7.05 -36.96
C LEU A 533 -16.23 6.82 -37.44
N PRO A 534 -16.87 7.67 -38.29
CA PRO A 534 -18.23 7.43 -38.74
C PRO A 534 -18.38 6.13 -39.53
N ARG A 535 -17.35 5.75 -40.30
CA ARG A 535 -17.34 4.50 -41.05
C ARG A 535 -17.32 3.29 -40.13
N TRP A 536 -16.44 3.30 -39.14
CA TRP A 536 -16.37 2.22 -38.15
C TRP A 536 -17.64 2.16 -37.29
N LYS A 537 -18.22 3.30 -36.93
CA LYS A 537 -19.48 3.36 -36.19
C LYS A 537 -20.60 2.63 -36.95
N LYS A 538 -20.75 2.94 -38.24
CA LYS A 538 -21.77 2.28 -39.07
C LYS A 538 -21.53 0.77 -39.15
N LEU A 539 -20.30 0.32 -39.35
CA LEU A 539 -19.94 -1.10 -39.41
C LEU A 539 -20.23 -1.81 -38.06
N CYS A 540 -19.88 -1.20 -36.96
CA CYS A 540 -20.16 -1.74 -35.63
C CYS A 540 -21.66 -1.80 -35.34
N ASP A 541 -22.44 -0.80 -35.74
CA ASP A 541 -23.88 -0.78 -35.56
C ASP A 541 -24.57 -1.90 -36.37
N GLU A 542 -24.17 -2.12 -37.63
CA GLU A 542 -24.65 -3.22 -38.46
C GLU A 542 -24.29 -4.61 -37.87
N GLU A 543 -23.06 -4.76 -37.37
CA GLU A 543 -22.61 -5.99 -36.72
C GLU A 543 -23.32 -6.21 -35.38
N ALA A 544 -23.62 -5.14 -34.62
CA ALA A 544 -24.38 -5.20 -33.39
C ALA A 544 -25.80 -5.75 -33.57
N GLU A 545 -26.50 -5.35 -34.65
CA GLU A 545 -27.83 -5.87 -34.98
C GLU A 545 -27.77 -7.40 -35.23
N GLU A 546 -26.74 -7.86 -35.90
CA GLU A 546 -26.54 -9.30 -36.15
C GLU A 546 -26.24 -10.08 -34.86
N VAL A 547 -25.41 -9.52 -33.99
CA VAL A 547 -25.07 -10.09 -32.67
C VAL A 547 -26.28 -10.12 -31.76
N VAL A 548 -27.12 -9.09 -31.75
CA VAL A 548 -28.39 -9.05 -31.01
C VAL A 548 -29.34 -10.13 -31.50
N ALA A 549 -29.44 -10.32 -32.84
CA ALA A 549 -30.26 -11.38 -33.44
C ALA A 549 -29.72 -12.79 -33.07
N ALA A 550 -28.40 -12.95 -32.89
CA ALA A 550 -27.76 -14.19 -32.46
C ALA A 550 -27.91 -14.48 -30.95
N GLY A 551 -28.51 -13.56 -30.18
CA GLY A 551 -28.75 -13.72 -28.74
C GLY A 551 -27.83 -12.90 -27.84
N GLY A 552 -27.03 -11.97 -28.40
CA GLY A 552 -26.11 -11.11 -27.65
C GLY A 552 -24.84 -11.83 -27.19
N LEU A 553 -24.12 -11.24 -26.23
CA LEU A 553 -22.88 -11.81 -25.70
C LEU A 553 -23.20 -13.05 -24.83
N TYR A 554 -22.53 -14.16 -25.13
CA TYR A 554 -22.55 -15.37 -24.28
C TYR A 554 -21.38 -15.38 -23.32
N VAL A 555 -21.63 -15.46 -22.01
CA VAL A 555 -20.63 -15.56 -20.96
C VAL A 555 -20.56 -16.98 -20.44
N LEU A 556 -19.41 -17.62 -20.56
CA LEU A 556 -19.14 -18.98 -20.12
C LEU A 556 -18.10 -18.95 -18.99
N GLY A 557 -18.46 -19.41 -17.78
CA GLY A 557 -17.51 -19.64 -16.69
C GLY A 557 -17.05 -21.08 -16.67
N THR A 558 -15.73 -21.32 -16.60
CA THR A 558 -15.17 -22.68 -16.54
C THR A 558 -15.13 -23.25 -15.12
N GLU A 559 -15.27 -22.40 -14.12
CA GLU A 559 -15.29 -22.72 -12.69
C GLU A 559 -16.09 -21.69 -11.94
N ARG A 560 -16.48 -22.00 -10.69
CA ARG A 560 -16.99 -21.02 -9.73
C ARG A 560 -15.84 -20.41 -8.96
N HIS A 561 -15.90 -19.12 -8.76
CA HIS A 561 -14.93 -18.38 -7.95
C HIS A 561 -15.19 -18.58 -6.45
N GLU A 562 -14.22 -18.25 -5.63
CA GLU A 562 -14.35 -18.26 -4.17
C GLU A 562 -15.46 -17.32 -3.67
N SER A 563 -15.67 -16.20 -4.36
CA SER A 563 -16.72 -15.22 -4.05
C SER A 563 -17.82 -15.22 -5.11
N ARG A 564 -19.08 -15.25 -4.65
CA ARG A 564 -20.27 -15.09 -5.50
C ARG A 564 -20.29 -13.76 -6.26
N ARG A 565 -19.65 -12.77 -5.70
CA ARG A 565 -19.51 -11.43 -6.27
C ARG A 565 -18.74 -11.46 -7.59
N ILE A 566 -17.63 -12.19 -7.65
CA ILE A 566 -16.81 -12.35 -8.87
C ILE A 566 -17.62 -13.08 -9.95
N ASP A 567 -18.37 -14.12 -9.60
CA ASP A 567 -19.30 -14.80 -10.52
C ASP A 567 -20.32 -13.82 -11.12
N ASN A 568 -20.87 -12.94 -10.28
CA ASN A 568 -21.86 -11.95 -10.72
C ASN A 568 -21.22 -10.85 -11.60
N GLN A 569 -19.98 -10.47 -11.33
CA GLN A 569 -19.23 -9.54 -12.19
C GLN A 569 -18.97 -10.14 -13.58
N LEU A 570 -18.59 -11.43 -13.63
CA LEU A 570 -18.39 -12.14 -14.89
C LEU A 570 -19.71 -12.19 -15.67
N ARG A 571 -20.82 -12.62 -15.06
CA ARG A 571 -22.16 -12.58 -15.69
C ARG A 571 -22.55 -11.18 -16.16
N GLY A 572 -22.21 -10.15 -15.39
CA GLY A 572 -22.51 -8.75 -15.67
C GLY A 572 -21.80 -8.19 -16.90
N ARG A 573 -20.88 -8.93 -17.51
CA ARG A 573 -20.30 -8.55 -18.80
C ARG A 573 -21.30 -8.62 -19.93
N SER A 574 -22.38 -9.38 -19.78
CA SER A 574 -23.44 -9.57 -20.78
C SER A 574 -24.77 -9.03 -20.27
N GLY A 575 -25.70 -8.72 -21.18
CA GLY A 575 -27.05 -8.24 -20.86
C GLY A 575 -27.09 -6.83 -20.29
N ARG A 576 -26.35 -5.90 -20.89
CA ARG A 576 -26.21 -4.51 -20.46
C ARG A 576 -27.32 -3.65 -21.08
N GLN A 577 -27.86 -2.71 -20.33
CA GLN A 577 -28.87 -1.74 -20.77
C GLN A 577 -30.04 -2.32 -21.60
N GLY A 578 -30.48 -3.53 -21.23
CA GLY A 578 -31.59 -4.21 -21.91
C GLY A 578 -31.17 -5.01 -23.16
N ASP A 579 -29.86 -5.15 -23.42
CA ASP A 579 -29.39 -6.04 -24.48
C ASP A 579 -29.66 -7.51 -24.13
N PRO A 580 -29.90 -8.38 -25.14
CA PRO A 580 -29.94 -9.80 -24.92
C PRO A 580 -28.59 -10.34 -24.52
N GLY A 581 -28.57 -11.46 -23.85
CA GLY A 581 -27.37 -12.13 -23.44
C GLY A 581 -27.64 -13.42 -22.71
N GLU A 582 -26.63 -14.22 -22.54
CA GLU A 582 -26.75 -15.51 -21.87
C GLU A 582 -25.50 -15.77 -21.01
N SER A 583 -25.68 -16.47 -19.86
CA SER A 583 -24.55 -16.94 -19.08
C SER A 583 -24.72 -18.38 -18.64
N ARG A 584 -23.60 -19.13 -18.57
CA ARG A 584 -23.57 -20.50 -18.07
C ARG A 584 -22.24 -20.84 -17.43
N PHE A 585 -22.25 -21.63 -16.34
CA PHE A 585 -21.05 -22.15 -15.71
C PHE A 585 -20.92 -23.66 -15.95
N TYR A 586 -19.70 -24.06 -16.32
CA TYR A 586 -19.27 -25.44 -16.51
C TYR A 586 -18.33 -25.80 -15.36
N LEU A 587 -18.68 -26.80 -14.58
CA LEU A 587 -18.02 -27.19 -13.35
C LEU A 587 -17.54 -28.62 -13.40
N SER A 588 -16.52 -28.95 -12.61
CA SER A 588 -16.04 -30.31 -12.37
C SER A 588 -15.99 -30.60 -10.87
N LEU A 589 -16.19 -31.87 -10.48
CA LEU A 589 -15.93 -32.30 -9.13
C LEU A 589 -14.43 -32.20 -8.74
N GLN A 590 -13.56 -32.07 -9.72
CA GLN A 590 -12.12 -31.89 -9.54
C GLN A 590 -11.70 -30.42 -9.42
N ASP A 591 -12.59 -29.46 -9.63
CA ASP A 591 -12.31 -28.05 -9.46
C ASP A 591 -11.92 -27.76 -7.99
N GLU A 592 -11.02 -26.81 -7.78
CA GLU A 592 -10.44 -26.56 -6.45
C GLU A 592 -11.50 -26.25 -5.38
N LEU A 593 -12.49 -25.41 -5.70
CA LEU A 593 -13.61 -25.12 -4.81
C LEU A 593 -14.35 -26.40 -4.39
N MET A 594 -14.56 -27.33 -5.34
CA MET A 594 -15.27 -28.58 -5.10
C MET A 594 -14.44 -29.54 -4.24
N ARG A 595 -13.12 -29.60 -4.43
CA ARG A 595 -12.21 -30.43 -3.62
C ARG A 595 -12.15 -29.95 -2.16
N ARG A 596 -12.11 -28.67 -1.90
CA ARG A 596 -12.08 -28.09 -0.55
C ARG A 596 -13.34 -28.42 0.27
N PHE A 597 -14.51 -28.57 -0.36
CA PHE A 597 -15.80 -28.76 0.34
C PHE A 597 -16.40 -30.18 0.24
N ARG A 598 -15.55 -31.20 0.18
CA ARG A 598 -15.93 -32.62 0.22
C ARG A 598 -16.98 -32.99 -0.85
N ALA A 599 -16.69 -32.75 -2.10
CA ALA A 599 -17.47 -33.31 -3.22
C ALA A 599 -17.58 -34.84 -3.21
N GLY A 600 -16.86 -35.52 -2.34
CA GLY A 600 -16.86 -36.98 -2.22
C GLY A 600 -18.23 -37.62 -1.96
N ALA A 601 -19.19 -36.89 -1.36
CA ALA A 601 -20.55 -37.36 -1.25
C ALA A 601 -21.28 -37.36 -2.61
N VAL A 602 -21.02 -36.34 -3.45
CA VAL A 602 -21.58 -36.26 -4.80
C VAL A 602 -20.88 -37.26 -5.72
N GLU A 603 -19.55 -37.37 -5.59
CA GLU A 603 -18.74 -38.37 -6.31
C GLU A 603 -19.17 -39.81 -5.99
N ALA A 604 -19.39 -40.15 -4.71
CA ALA A 604 -19.91 -41.43 -4.28
C ALA A 604 -21.31 -41.73 -4.83
N VAL A 605 -22.16 -40.72 -4.97
CA VAL A 605 -23.49 -40.87 -5.61
C VAL A 605 -23.32 -41.11 -7.09
N MET A 606 -22.43 -40.38 -7.79
CA MET A 606 -22.18 -40.59 -9.21
C MET A 606 -21.59 -41.95 -9.52
N ASP A 607 -20.68 -42.44 -8.69
CA ASP A 607 -20.08 -43.76 -8.79
C ASP A 607 -21.11 -44.84 -8.52
N ARG A 608 -21.97 -44.67 -7.51
CA ARG A 608 -23.06 -45.63 -7.20
C ARG A 608 -24.09 -45.78 -8.31
N PHE A 609 -24.34 -44.71 -9.09
CA PHE A 609 -25.28 -44.75 -10.22
C PHE A 609 -24.59 -45.00 -11.56
N ASN A 610 -23.28 -45.28 -11.59
CA ASN A 610 -22.48 -45.51 -12.81
C ASN A 610 -22.71 -44.45 -13.89
N ILE A 611 -22.73 -43.15 -13.50
CA ILE A 611 -22.92 -42.05 -14.44
C ILE A 611 -21.65 -41.94 -15.29
N PRO A 612 -21.74 -41.97 -16.65
CA PRO A 612 -20.58 -41.78 -17.51
C PRO A 612 -19.91 -40.40 -17.31
N GLU A 613 -18.60 -40.28 -17.55
CA GLU A 613 -17.83 -39.05 -17.34
C GLU A 613 -18.28 -37.89 -18.23
N ASP A 614 -18.79 -38.17 -19.41
CA ASP A 614 -19.25 -37.23 -20.44
C ASP A 614 -20.69 -36.75 -20.25
N VAL A 615 -21.44 -37.35 -19.29
CA VAL A 615 -22.83 -36.96 -19.04
C VAL A 615 -22.89 -35.89 -17.93
N PRO A 616 -23.37 -34.66 -18.27
CA PRO A 616 -23.50 -33.58 -17.32
C PRO A 616 -24.65 -33.83 -16.31
N ILE A 617 -24.45 -33.33 -15.13
CA ILE A 617 -25.47 -33.27 -14.09
C ILE A 617 -25.94 -31.83 -13.93
N GLU A 618 -27.22 -31.62 -14.11
CA GLU A 618 -27.92 -30.40 -13.72
C GLU A 618 -28.70 -30.67 -12.41
N SER A 619 -28.14 -30.30 -11.28
CA SER A 619 -28.75 -30.54 -9.97
C SER A 619 -28.83 -29.24 -9.15
N LYS A 620 -30.06 -28.84 -8.84
CA LYS A 620 -30.34 -27.73 -7.92
C LYS A 620 -29.74 -27.95 -6.51
N MET A 621 -29.55 -29.22 -6.13
CA MET A 621 -28.95 -29.58 -4.84
C MET A 621 -27.45 -29.24 -4.84
N VAL A 622 -26.72 -29.57 -5.91
CA VAL A 622 -25.29 -29.30 -6.02
C VAL A 622 -25.05 -27.80 -6.14
N THR A 623 -25.82 -27.09 -6.95
CA THR A 623 -25.73 -25.59 -7.03
C THR A 623 -25.96 -24.95 -5.66
N ARG A 624 -26.85 -25.48 -4.82
CA ARG A 624 -27.09 -24.99 -3.47
C ARG A 624 -25.89 -25.27 -2.54
N GLN A 625 -25.26 -26.43 -2.68
CA GLN A 625 -24.04 -26.76 -1.91
C GLN A 625 -22.86 -25.84 -2.30
N ILE A 626 -22.67 -25.60 -3.59
CA ILE A 626 -21.64 -24.66 -4.07
C ILE A 626 -21.86 -23.27 -3.49
N LYS A 627 -23.10 -22.76 -3.52
CA LYS A 627 -23.43 -21.46 -2.92
C LYS A 627 -23.16 -21.44 -1.41
N SER A 628 -23.40 -22.55 -0.70
CA SER A 628 -23.07 -22.67 0.72
C SER A 628 -21.57 -22.65 0.96
N ALA A 629 -20.79 -23.33 0.11
CA ALA A 629 -19.33 -23.34 0.16
C ALA A 629 -18.75 -21.92 -0.06
N GLN A 630 -19.21 -21.23 -1.09
CA GLN A 630 -18.81 -19.85 -1.35
C GLN A 630 -19.12 -18.94 -0.14
N THR A 631 -20.32 -19.08 0.46
CA THR A 631 -20.68 -18.29 1.65
C THR A 631 -19.76 -18.57 2.84
N GLN A 632 -19.28 -19.81 3.02
CA GLN A 632 -18.32 -20.14 4.07
C GLN A 632 -16.94 -19.53 3.81
N ILE A 633 -16.46 -19.56 2.56
CA ILE A 633 -15.19 -18.91 2.19
C ILE A 633 -15.29 -17.40 2.37
N GLU A 634 -16.38 -16.78 1.89
CA GLU A 634 -16.63 -15.35 2.08
C GLU A 634 -16.58 -14.96 3.56
N ALA A 635 -17.22 -15.76 4.44
CA ALA A 635 -17.19 -15.54 5.88
C ALA A 635 -15.78 -15.72 6.48
N GLN A 636 -15.02 -16.72 6.02
CA GLN A 636 -13.64 -16.93 6.46
C GLN A 636 -12.73 -15.75 6.02
N ASN A 637 -12.85 -15.31 4.77
CA ASN A 637 -12.09 -14.18 4.27
C ASN A 637 -12.44 -12.87 5.01
N ALA A 638 -13.72 -12.67 5.34
CA ALA A 638 -14.15 -11.53 6.16
C ALA A 638 -13.55 -11.56 7.57
N GLU A 639 -13.41 -12.76 8.19
CA GLU A 639 -12.75 -12.89 9.49
C GLU A 639 -11.25 -12.63 9.40
N ILE A 640 -10.57 -13.05 8.33
CA ILE A 640 -9.17 -12.72 8.07
C ILE A 640 -8.99 -11.19 7.97
N ARG A 641 -9.77 -10.50 7.13
CA ARG A 641 -9.70 -9.03 6.99
C ARG A 641 -9.97 -8.32 8.32
N LYS A 642 -10.95 -8.82 9.09
CA LYS A 642 -11.26 -8.28 10.41
C LYS A 642 -10.11 -8.45 11.39
N ASN A 643 -9.38 -9.56 11.34
CA ASN A 643 -8.23 -9.78 12.20
C ASN A 643 -7.06 -8.88 11.80
N VAL A 644 -6.76 -8.75 10.49
CA VAL A 644 -5.77 -7.78 10.00
C VAL A 644 -6.09 -6.37 10.53
N LEU A 645 -7.35 -5.94 10.39
CA LEU A 645 -7.77 -4.62 10.87
C LEU A 645 -7.62 -4.46 12.40
N LYS A 646 -7.93 -5.50 13.19
CA LYS A 646 -7.81 -5.42 14.65
C LYS A 646 -6.37 -5.23 15.13
N TYR A 647 -5.42 -5.91 14.48
CA TYR A 647 -4.01 -5.74 14.78
C TYR A 647 -3.50 -4.36 14.31
N ASP A 648 -3.84 -3.95 13.09
CA ASP A 648 -3.45 -2.63 12.58
C ASP A 648 -4.13 -1.47 13.33
N GLU A 649 -5.29 -1.68 13.96
CA GLU A 649 -5.96 -0.65 14.78
C GLU A 649 -5.09 -0.21 15.98
N VAL A 650 -4.27 -1.13 16.52
CA VAL A 650 -3.30 -0.79 17.59
C VAL A 650 -2.23 0.15 17.03
N LEU A 651 -1.60 -0.26 15.93
CA LEU A 651 -0.62 0.57 15.22
C LEU A 651 -1.21 1.88 14.72
N ASN A 652 -2.47 1.87 14.27
CA ASN A 652 -3.13 3.07 13.74
C ASN A 652 -3.30 4.17 14.79
N LYS A 653 -3.63 3.80 16.04
CA LYS A 653 -3.70 4.76 17.14
C LYS A 653 -2.34 5.38 17.44
N GLN A 654 -1.29 4.55 17.47
CA GLN A 654 0.09 4.98 17.65
C GLN A 654 0.56 5.87 16.50
N ARG A 655 0.26 5.47 15.25
CA ARG A 655 0.54 6.23 14.02
C ARG A 655 -0.09 7.62 14.04
N GLN A 656 -1.35 7.73 14.46
CA GLN A 656 -2.05 9.01 14.55
C GLN A 656 -1.33 9.97 15.51
N VAL A 657 -0.86 9.50 16.65
CA VAL A 657 -0.10 10.31 17.62
C VAL A 657 1.21 10.78 17.01
N ILE A 658 2.00 9.86 16.46
CA ILE A 658 3.32 10.17 15.91
C ILE A 658 3.22 11.07 14.68
N TYR A 659 2.27 10.81 13.77
CA TYR A 659 2.11 11.62 12.56
C TYR A 659 1.54 13.02 12.85
N ALA A 660 0.68 13.15 13.88
CA ALA A 660 0.22 14.45 14.33
C ALA A 660 1.36 15.28 14.95
N GLU A 661 2.20 14.67 15.77
CA GLU A 661 3.37 15.30 16.35
C GLU A 661 4.37 15.72 15.28
N ARG A 662 4.66 14.82 14.34
CA ARG A 662 5.54 15.09 13.20
C ARG A 662 5.03 16.24 12.34
N LYS A 663 3.72 16.31 12.11
CA LYS A 663 3.08 17.38 11.34
C LYS A 663 3.25 18.74 12.03
N ARG A 664 3.05 18.82 13.33
CA ARG A 664 3.27 20.07 14.11
C ARG A 664 4.68 20.59 13.92
N VAL A 665 5.68 19.70 13.99
CA VAL A 665 7.08 20.04 13.76
C VAL A 665 7.32 20.55 12.34
N LEU A 666 6.70 19.91 11.32
CA LEU A 666 6.81 20.33 9.90
C LEU A 666 6.10 21.66 9.61
N ASP A 667 4.93 21.89 10.21
CA ASP A 667 4.15 23.13 10.03
C ASP A 667 4.83 24.36 10.67
N GLY A 668 5.95 24.13 11.37
CA GLY A 668 6.78 25.23 11.93
C GLY A 668 6.20 25.83 13.20
N GLU A 669 5.41 25.08 13.98
CA GLU A 669 5.01 25.52 15.32
C GLU A 669 6.24 25.84 16.18
N ASP A 670 6.10 26.79 17.10
CA ASP A 670 7.15 27.07 18.08
C ASP A 670 7.26 25.90 19.05
N LEU A 671 8.40 25.22 19.02
CA LEU A 671 8.65 24.01 19.78
C LEU A 671 9.28 24.28 21.14
N HIS A 672 9.54 25.55 21.47
CA HIS A 672 10.25 25.95 22.71
C HIS A 672 9.58 25.38 23.98
N GLU A 673 8.31 25.68 24.21
CA GLU A 673 7.57 25.16 25.35
C GLU A 673 7.55 23.61 25.39
N GLN A 674 7.45 22.98 24.23
CA GLN A 674 7.45 21.52 24.12
C GLN A 674 8.81 20.93 24.50
N VAL A 675 9.90 21.56 24.09
CA VAL A 675 11.27 21.14 24.47
C VAL A 675 11.50 21.32 25.95
N GLU A 676 11.05 22.47 26.53
CA GLU A 676 11.10 22.69 27.98
C GLU A 676 10.35 21.60 28.74
N HIS A 677 9.13 21.22 28.32
CA HIS A 677 8.39 20.10 28.89
C HIS A 677 9.11 18.76 28.76
N MET A 678 9.77 18.50 27.61
CA MET A 678 10.57 17.29 27.44
C MET A 678 11.77 17.25 28.42
N ILE A 679 12.43 18.39 28.64
CA ILE A 679 13.50 18.50 29.63
C ILE A 679 12.95 18.18 31.02
N ASP A 680 11.81 18.75 31.39
CA ASP A 680 11.16 18.51 32.68
C ASP A 680 10.80 17.05 32.92
N ASP A 681 10.24 16.38 31.87
CA ASP A 681 9.85 14.98 31.96
C ASP A 681 11.07 14.07 32.10
N VAL A 682 12.12 14.32 31.32
CA VAL A 682 13.35 13.51 31.33
C VAL A 682 14.07 13.66 32.65
N ILE A 683 14.27 14.88 33.14
CA ILE A 683 14.91 15.13 34.46
C ILE A 683 14.10 14.45 35.57
N GLY A 684 12.77 14.61 35.54
CA GLY A 684 11.88 13.96 36.50
C GLY A 684 12.01 12.43 36.48
N ALA A 685 12.12 11.82 35.30
CA ALA A 685 12.29 10.38 35.16
C ALA A 685 13.64 9.90 35.71
N TYR A 686 14.73 10.63 35.47
CA TYR A 686 16.05 10.28 35.97
C TYR A 686 16.11 10.37 37.53
N VAL A 687 15.53 11.43 38.11
CA VAL A 687 15.44 11.57 39.55
C VAL A 687 14.55 10.48 40.16
N ALA A 688 13.39 10.22 39.57
CA ALA A 688 12.49 9.16 40.04
C ALA A 688 13.17 7.79 40.01
N GLY A 689 13.93 7.49 38.94
CA GLY A 689 14.70 6.25 38.84
C GLY A 689 15.76 6.10 39.94
N ALA A 690 16.45 7.18 40.30
CA ALA A 690 17.50 7.17 41.32
C ALA A 690 16.95 7.18 42.77
N THR A 691 15.72 7.67 42.97
CA THR A 691 15.13 7.87 44.31
C THR A 691 13.98 6.90 44.63
N ASN A 692 13.70 5.91 43.72
CA ASN A 692 12.55 5.01 43.81
C ASN A 692 12.62 4.02 45.00
N GLU A 693 13.82 3.70 45.48
CA GLU A 693 14.05 2.74 46.55
C GLU A 693 14.92 3.35 47.68
N GLY A 694 14.60 3.07 48.89
CA GLY A 694 15.39 3.45 50.08
C GLY A 694 15.13 4.86 50.62
N TYR A 695 15.97 5.26 51.57
CA TYR A 695 16.01 6.63 52.13
C TYR A 695 17.05 7.45 51.36
N ALA A 696 16.98 8.77 51.49
CA ALA A 696 17.92 9.69 50.83
C ALA A 696 19.41 9.35 51.03
N GLU A 697 19.76 8.74 52.16
CA GLU A 697 21.10 8.27 52.47
C GLU A 697 21.55 7.08 51.62
N ASP A 698 20.58 6.29 51.10
CA ASP A 698 20.80 5.08 50.26
C ASP A 698 20.81 5.38 48.78
N TRP A 699 20.42 6.60 48.34
CA TRP A 699 20.34 6.95 46.92
C TRP A 699 21.73 7.06 46.29
N ASP A 700 21.89 6.46 45.09
CA ASP A 700 23.13 6.56 44.30
C ASP A 700 23.15 7.88 43.49
N LEU A 701 23.44 9.00 44.17
CA LEU A 701 23.53 10.33 43.56
C LEU A 701 24.73 10.43 42.61
N ASP A 702 25.81 9.72 42.83
CA ASP A 702 26.98 9.71 41.95
C ASP A 702 26.59 9.11 40.55
N GLN A 703 25.83 8.03 40.58
CA GLN A 703 25.29 7.43 39.36
C GLN A 703 24.29 8.37 38.66
N LEU A 704 23.41 9.02 39.40
CA LEU A 704 22.48 10.01 38.87
C LEU A 704 23.23 11.15 38.16
N TRP A 705 24.22 11.77 38.80
CA TRP A 705 25.02 12.84 38.19
C TRP A 705 25.82 12.37 36.98
N THR A 706 26.33 11.19 37.03
CA THR A 706 27.00 10.59 35.89
C THR A 706 26.06 10.45 34.66
N SER A 707 24.82 10.03 34.91
CA SER A 707 23.80 9.88 33.84
C SER A 707 23.33 11.25 33.34
N LEU A 708 23.09 12.21 34.23
CA LEU A 708 22.70 13.57 33.84
C LEU A 708 23.78 14.30 33.07
N LYS A 709 25.08 14.12 33.38
CA LYS A 709 26.21 14.68 32.64
C LYS A 709 26.33 14.13 31.20
N GLN A 710 25.75 12.96 30.93
CA GLN A 710 25.63 12.46 29.54
C GLN A 710 24.50 13.12 28.78
N LEU A 711 23.49 13.62 29.50
CA LEU A 711 22.31 14.23 28.93
C LEU A 711 22.53 15.72 28.64
N TYR A 712 22.99 16.49 29.63
CA TYR A 712 23.22 17.94 29.53
C TYR A 712 24.41 18.39 30.36
N PRO A 713 24.97 19.60 30.12
CA PRO A 713 26.07 20.16 30.91
C PRO A 713 25.59 20.60 32.30
N VAL A 714 25.56 19.67 33.25
CA VAL A 714 25.11 19.91 34.65
C VAL A 714 26.02 20.94 35.31
N GLY A 715 25.40 22.05 35.78
CA GLY A 715 26.11 23.17 36.46
C GLY A 715 26.13 23.08 37.97
N VAL A 716 25.28 22.26 38.57
CA VAL A 716 25.10 22.10 40.02
C VAL A 716 25.80 20.83 40.48
N THR A 717 26.56 20.91 41.57
CA THR A 717 27.21 19.75 42.19
C THR A 717 26.31 19.07 43.23
N ILE A 718 26.65 17.85 43.64
CA ILE A 718 25.92 17.13 44.70
C ILE A 718 26.05 17.93 46.01
N GLU A 719 27.23 18.46 46.28
CA GLU A 719 27.53 19.24 47.46
C GLU A 719 26.68 20.55 47.52
N ASP A 720 26.47 21.21 46.38
CA ASP A 720 25.61 22.42 46.32
C ASP A 720 24.17 22.09 46.73
N VAL A 721 23.64 20.97 46.17
CA VAL A 721 22.26 20.53 46.48
C VAL A 721 22.10 20.07 47.93
N GLU A 722 23.07 19.37 48.47
CA GLU A 722 23.11 18.98 49.89
C GLU A 722 23.16 20.22 50.82
N GLU A 723 23.96 21.25 50.51
CA GLU A 723 24.05 22.49 51.25
C GLU A 723 22.74 23.28 51.23
N GLU A 724 22.10 23.39 50.06
CA GLU A 724 20.79 24.04 49.89
C GLU A 724 19.65 23.33 50.67
N ALA A 725 19.73 21.99 50.76
CA ALA A 725 18.74 21.16 51.50
C ALA A 725 18.92 21.23 53.03
N GLY A 726 20.01 21.82 53.52
CA GLY A 726 20.24 21.95 54.97
C GLY A 726 21.55 21.36 55.48
N GLY A 727 22.41 20.90 54.57
CA GLY A 727 23.79 20.44 54.89
C GLY A 727 23.85 18.96 55.31
N ASP A 728 22.76 18.19 55.17
CA ASP A 728 22.71 16.77 55.45
C ASP A 728 21.94 16.02 54.35
N ARG A 729 22.54 14.99 53.83
CA ARG A 729 21.95 14.13 52.75
C ARG A 729 20.58 13.56 53.13
N SER A 730 20.36 13.32 54.44
CA SER A 730 19.07 12.84 54.94
C SER A 730 17.91 13.84 54.78
N ALA A 731 18.22 15.12 54.54
CA ALA A 731 17.24 16.19 54.29
C ALA A 731 16.80 16.31 52.82
N LEU A 732 17.41 15.57 51.90
CA LEU A 732 17.04 15.56 50.50
C LEU A 732 15.67 14.92 50.29
N ASP A 733 14.85 15.61 49.51
CA ASP A 733 13.53 15.16 49.06
C ASP A 733 13.54 15.00 47.53
N PRO A 734 12.93 13.95 46.97
CA PRO A 734 12.87 13.75 45.51
C PRO A 734 12.24 14.93 44.75
N GLU A 735 11.25 15.61 45.38
CA GLU A 735 10.60 16.77 44.76
C GLU A 735 11.56 17.97 44.71
N PHE A 736 12.29 18.23 45.80
CA PHE A 736 13.31 19.27 45.85
C PHE A 736 14.43 19.01 44.81
N LEU A 737 14.91 17.77 44.74
CA LEU A 737 15.94 17.37 43.81
C LEU A 737 15.48 17.59 42.36
N THR A 738 14.24 17.21 42.07
CA THR A 738 13.64 17.37 40.75
C THR A 738 13.54 18.85 40.37
N VAL A 739 13.01 19.69 41.25
CA VAL A 739 12.87 21.13 40.96
C VAL A 739 14.24 21.76 40.72
N ARG A 740 15.22 21.47 41.57
CA ARG A 740 16.54 22.08 41.45
C ARG A 740 17.30 21.67 40.19
N LEU A 741 17.21 20.40 39.80
CA LEU A 741 17.83 19.89 38.58
C LEU A 741 17.10 20.39 37.31
N ARG A 742 15.78 20.57 37.36
CA ARG A 742 15.03 21.22 36.26
C ARG A 742 15.48 22.68 36.07
N GLU A 743 15.59 23.46 37.16
CA GLU A 743 16.09 24.84 37.09
C GLU A 743 17.48 24.92 36.48
N ASP A 744 18.40 24.00 36.82
CA ASP A 744 19.73 23.92 36.21
C ASP A 744 19.70 23.55 34.74
N ALA A 745 18.86 22.58 34.36
CA ALA A 745 18.69 22.16 32.95
C ALA A 745 18.10 23.29 32.09
N HIS A 746 17.07 24.02 32.59
CA HIS A 746 16.52 25.19 31.91
C HIS A 746 17.56 26.32 31.77
N ALA A 747 18.36 26.55 32.81
CA ALA A 747 19.44 27.54 32.75
C ALA A 747 20.53 27.13 31.72
N ALA A 748 20.82 25.84 31.59
CA ALA A 748 21.70 25.30 30.55
C ALA A 748 21.11 25.47 29.16
N TYR A 749 19.80 25.26 29.01
CA TYR A 749 19.10 25.45 27.73
C TYR A 749 19.06 26.93 27.32
N ALA A 750 18.79 27.85 28.25
CA ALA A 750 18.83 29.27 27.98
C ALA A 750 20.23 29.75 27.57
N ARG A 751 21.29 29.23 28.19
CA ARG A 751 22.69 29.51 27.77
C ARG A 751 22.95 29.01 26.35
N ARG A 752 22.40 27.83 26.00
CA ARG A 752 22.53 27.28 24.65
C ARG A 752 21.83 28.15 23.59
N GLU A 753 20.69 28.73 23.97
CA GLU A 753 19.96 29.68 23.13
C GLU A 753 20.75 31.00 22.92
N GLU A 754 21.37 31.50 23.99
CA GLU A 754 22.24 32.69 23.87
C GLU A 754 23.49 32.45 23.00
N GLU A 755 24.05 31.23 23.03
CA GLU A 755 25.22 30.85 22.23
C GLU A 755 24.89 30.70 20.71
N LEU A 756 23.76 30.08 20.37
CA LEU A 756 23.39 29.76 18.99
C LEU A 756 22.52 30.85 18.34
N GLY A 757 21.79 31.61 19.16
CA GLY A 757 20.69 32.45 18.71
C GLY A 757 19.38 31.70 18.55
N SER A 758 18.25 32.36 18.88
CA SER A 758 16.93 31.74 18.92
C SER A 758 16.52 31.11 17.58
N GLU A 759 16.81 31.73 16.45
CA GLU A 759 16.44 31.27 15.11
C GLU A 759 17.15 29.94 14.75
N VAL A 760 18.45 29.86 15.04
CA VAL A 760 19.26 28.67 14.81
C VAL A 760 18.83 27.53 15.73
N LEU A 761 18.50 27.86 16.98
CA LEU A 761 18.05 26.85 17.95
C LEU A 761 16.69 26.28 17.55
N ARG A 762 15.71 27.10 17.11
CA ARG A 762 14.40 26.61 16.61
C ARG A 762 14.57 25.65 15.42
N GLU A 763 15.47 25.95 14.49
CA GLU A 763 15.74 25.05 13.37
C GLU A 763 16.46 23.75 13.80
N LEU A 764 17.35 23.86 14.80
CA LEU A 764 18.00 22.68 15.39
C LEU A 764 16.98 21.76 16.08
N GLU A 765 16.06 22.31 16.89
CA GLU A 765 14.98 21.59 17.54
C GLU A 765 14.14 20.81 16.52
N ARG A 766 13.74 21.50 15.43
CA ARG A 766 12.95 20.86 14.37
C ARG A 766 13.68 19.66 13.76
N ARG A 767 14.93 19.84 13.38
CA ARG A 767 15.74 18.77 12.76
C ARG A 767 16.02 17.62 13.71
N VAL A 768 16.32 17.92 14.97
CA VAL A 768 16.55 16.89 16.00
C VAL A 768 15.29 16.09 16.22
N LEU A 769 14.15 16.75 16.45
CA LEU A 769 12.88 16.07 16.70
C LEU A 769 12.45 15.20 15.53
N LEU A 770 12.51 15.72 14.28
CA LEU A 770 12.19 14.90 13.10
C LEU A 770 13.11 13.67 12.98
N SER A 771 14.41 13.86 13.18
CA SER A 771 15.39 12.77 13.09
C SER A 771 15.14 11.69 14.13
N VAL A 772 14.90 12.08 15.37
CA VAL A 772 14.69 11.14 16.50
C VAL A 772 13.34 10.44 16.36
N ILE A 773 12.27 11.18 16.05
CA ILE A 773 10.92 10.62 15.84
C ILE A 773 10.97 9.57 14.72
N ASP A 774 11.53 9.91 13.55
CA ASP A 774 11.56 9.02 12.39
C ASP A 774 12.38 7.75 12.66
N ARG A 775 13.48 7.85 13.39
CA ARG A 775 14.29 6.68 13.74
C ARG A 775 13.59 5.79 14.76
N LYS A 776 13.11 6.36 15.86
CA LYS A 776 12.42 5.62 16.93
C LYS A 776 11.12 4.98 16.44
N TRP A 777 10.38 5.68 15.56
CA TRP A 777 9.17 5.12 14.96
C TRP A 777 9.47 3.92 14.05
N ARG A 778 10.53 3.97 13.25
CA ARG A 778 10.96 2.82 12.43
C ARG A 778 11.40 1.63 13.28
N GLU A 779 12.17 1.87 14.35
CA GLU A 779 12.55 0.85 15.30
C GLU A 779 11.31 0.22 15.94
N HIS A 780 10.36 1.03 16.37
CA HIS A 780 9.11 0.57 16.98
C HIS A 780 8.23 -0.25 16.00
N LEU A 781 8.13 0.16 14.73
CA LEU A 781 7.42 -0.64 13.73
C LEU A 781 8.03 -2.05 13.60
N TYR A 782 9.34 -2.14 13.58
CA TYR A 782 10.04 -3.43 13.53
C TYR A 782 9.77 -4.29 14.78
N GLU A 783 9.82 -3.68 15.96
CA GLU A 783 9.51 -4.37 17.23
C GLU A 783 8.06 -4.83 17.29
N MET A 784 7.11 -4.03 16.80
CA MET A 784 5.69 -4.39 16.74
C MET A 784 5.41 -5.52 15.75
N ASP A 785 6.11 -5.55 14.60
CA ASP A 785 6.03 -6.67 13.66
C ASP A 785 6.53 -7.96 14.34
N TYR A 786 7.65 -7.89 15.06
CA TYR A 786 8.18 -9.03 15.83
C TYR A 786 7.23 -9.49 16.95
N LEU A 787 6.61 -8.55 17.68
CA LEU A 787 5.61 -8.86 18.68
C LEU A 787 4.40 -9.57 18.06
N GLN A 788 3.93 -9.12 16.90
CA GLN A 788 2.79 -9.71 16.19
C GLN A 788 3.04 -11.17 15.80
N GLU A 789 4.24 -11.49 15.35
CA GLU A 789 4.63 -12.87 15.02
C GLU A 789 4.67 -13.77 16.28
N GLY A 790 5.22 -13.25 17.38
CA GLY A 790 5.38 -13.99 18.62
C GLY A 790 4.11 -14.16 19.45
N VAL A 791 3.17 -13.20 19.35
CA VAL A 791 2.00 -13.14 20.24
C VAL A 791 1.04 -14.32 20.06
N GLY A 792 1.01 -14.95 18.88
CA GLY A 792 0.21 -16.15 18.61
C GLY A 792 0.51 -17.32 19.57
N LEU A 793 1.74 -17.41 20.06
CA LEU A 793 2.17 -18.43 21.02
C LEU A 793 1.50 -18.24 22.41
N ARG A 794 1.04 -17.03 22.75
CA ARG A 794 0.32 -16.74 24.01
C ARG A 794 -1.00 -17.50 24.11
N ALA A 795 -1.60 -17.90 22.97
CA ALA A 795 -2.81 -18.72 22.96
C ALA A 795 -2.63 -20.08 23.65
N TYR A 796 -1.43 -20.66 23.64
CA TYR A 796 -1.14 -21.89 24.38
C TYR A 796 -1.24 -21.71 25.90
N ALA A 797 -1.03 -20.48 26.39
CA ALA A 797 -1.22 -20.15 27.80
C ALA A 797 -2.65 -19.68 28.15
N GLN A 798 -3.63 -19.92 27.23
CA GLN A 798 -5.04 -19.52 27.37
C GLN A 798 -5.26 -18.00 27.47
N ARG A 799 -4.32 -17.20 26.96
CA ARG A 799 -4.45 -15.73 26.85
C ARG A 799 -4.91 -15.36 25.45
N ASP A 800 -5.75 -14.32 25.34
CA ASP A 800 -6.14 -13.79 24.03
C ASP A 800 -4.94 -13.06 23.40
N PRO A 801 -4.42 -13.53 22.24
CA PRO A 801 -3.27 -12.91 21.59
C PRO A 801 -3.45 -11.43 21.27
N LEU A 802 -4.67 -11.00 20.91
CA LEU A 802 -4.95 -9.61 20.59
C LEU A 802 -4.86 -8.72 21.83
N VAL A 803 -5.36 -9.18 22.98
CA VAL A 803 -5.30 -8.42 24.24
C VAL A 803 -3.85 -8.28 24.70
N GLU A 804 -3.05 -9.35 24.60
CA GLU A 804 -1.63 -9.29 24.93
C GLU A 804 -0.87 -8.37 23.96
N TYR A 805 -1.17 -8.43 22.67
CA TYR A 805 -0.60 -7.52 21.66
C TYR A 805 -0.93 -6.04 21.96
N GLN A 806 -2.17 -5.75 22.36
CA GLN A 806 -2.57 -4.39 22.75
C GLN A 806 -1.81 -3.90 23.98
N ARG A 807 -1.65 -4.77 24.99
CA ARG A 807 -0.99 -4.41 26.24
C ARG A 807 0.51 -4.21 26.05
N GLU A 808 1.19 -5.23 25.50
CA GLU A 808 2.62 -5.18 25.28
C GLU A 808 2.99 -4.05 24.27
N GLY A 809 2.20 -3.88 23.19
CA GLY A 809 2.40 -2.79 22.24
C GLY A 809 2.15 -1.38 22.81
N PHE A 810 1.26 -1.24 23.81
CA PHE A 810 1.10 0.02 24.53
C PHE A 810 2.31 0.34 25.41
N ASP A 811 2.83 -0.66 26.13
CA ASP A 811 4.01 -0.49 26.97
C ASP A 811 5.26 -0.13 26.15
N MET A 812 5.45 -0.82 25.01
CA MET A 812 6.53 -0.53 24.06
C MET A 812 6.40 0.88 23.46
N PHE A 813 5.18 1.32 23.14
CA PHE A 813 4.94 2.64 22.60
C PHE A 813 5.27 3.76 23.60
N ASN A 814 4.90 3.57 24.87
CA ASN A 814 5.28 4.53 25.93
C ASN A 814 6.79 4.59 26.12
N GLN A 815 7.48 3.44 26.13
CA GLN A 815 8.94 3.39 26.19
C GLN A 815 9.59 4.11 24.99
N MET A 816 9.02 3.96 23.80
CA MET A 816 9.48 4.70 22.62
C MET A 816 9.31 6.21 22.78
N LEU A 817 8.15 6.69 23.31
CA LEU A 817 7.89 8.10 23.53
C LEU A 817 8.87 8.69 24.55
N ASP A 818 9.13 7.97 25.65
CA ASP A 818 10.11 8.39 26.64
C ASP A 818 11.53 8.42 26.03
N GLY A 819 11.88 7.41 25.23
CA GLY A 819 13.14 7.39 24.51
C GLY A 819 13.29 8.50 23.46
N ILE A 820 12.20 8.99 22.85
CA ILE A 820 12.22 10.17 21.96
C ILE A 820 12.58 11.41 22.75
N LYS A 821 11.96 11.63 23.92
CA LYS A 821 12.23 12.79 24.78
C LYS A 821 13.68 12.80 25.25
N GLU A 822 14.15 11.68 25.81
CA GLU A 822 15.50 11.53 26.34
C GLU A 822 16.57 11.81 25.26
N GLU A 823 16.40 11.20 24.09
CA GLU A 823 17.37 11.32 23.02
C GLU A 823 17.33 12.70 22.34
N ALA A 824 16.14 13.29 22.18
CA ALA A 824 16.00 14.66 21.66
C ALA A 824 16.70 15.66 22.59
N VAL A 825 16.45 15.59 23.90
CA VAL A 825 17.12 16.46 24.88
C VAL A 825 18.64 16.25 24.83
N GLY A 826 19.11 15.00 24.82
CA GLY A 826 20.55 14.70 24.74
C GLY A 826 21.21 15.28 23.47
N PHE A 827 20.56 15.20 22.32
CA PHE A 827 21.07 15.78 21.07
C PHE A 827 21.06 17.31 21.09
N LEU A 828 20.04 17.96 21.63
CA LEU A 828 19.95 19.43 21.69
C LEU A 828 21.10 20.05 22.49
N PHE A 829 21.54 19.40 23.56
CA PHE A 829 22.65 19.87 24.38
C PHE A 829 24.03 19.49 23.83
N ASN A 830 24.18 18.30 23.22
CA ASN A 830 25.51 17.74 22.91
C ASN A 830 25.96 17.87 21.45
N ILE A 831 25.06 18.29 20.53
CA ILE A 831 25.41 18.42 19.11
C ILE A 831 26.28 19.66 18.88
N GLU A 832 27.42 19.47 18.20
CA GLU A 832 28.24 20.56 17.68
C GLU A 832 27.60 21.13 16.38
N VAL A 833 27.23 22.41 16.43
CA VAL A 833 26.60 23.10 15.29
C VAL A 833 27.68 23.90 14.56
N GLN A 834 27.82 23.68 13.25
CA GLN A 834 28.62 24.52 12.35
C GLN A 834 27.69 25.36 11.48
N ILE A 835 27.75 26.66 11.64
CA ILE A 835 27.00 27.64 10.83
C ILE A 835 27.88 27.98 9.65
N GLU A 836 27.52 27.58 8.42
CA GLU A 836 28.14 28.09 7.20
C GLU A 836 27.42 29.37 6.78
N GLU A 837 28.06 30.52 6.87
CA GLU A 837 27.55 31.74 6.25
C GLU A 837 27.52 31.53 4.73
N ALA A 838 26.34 31.67 4.12
CA ALA A 838 26.20 31.62 2.66
C ALA A 838 27.08 32.71 2.04
N PRO A 839 27.91 32.41 1.02
CA PRO A 839 28.77 33.40 0.41
C PRO A 839 27.92 34.52 -0.23
N ALA A 840 28.20 35.77 0.14
CA ALA A 840 27.51 36.99 -0.25
C ALA A 840 27.63 37.35 -1.76
N GLU A 841 28.14 36.44 -2.61
CA GLU A 841 28.45 36.74 -4.04
C GLU A 841 27.30 36.46 -5.04
N ALA A 842 26.09 36.12 -4.60
CA ALA A 842 24.98 35.84 -5.52
C ALA A 842 23.97 37.01 -5.70
N ALA A 843 24.24 38.21 -5.10
CA ALA A 843 23.26 39.32 -5.07
C ALA A 843 23.48 40.46 -6.10
N GLU A 844 24.47 40.37 -6.96
CA GLU A 844 24.79 41.48 -7.86
C GLU A 844 24.53 41.25 -9.36
N THR A 845 23.62 40.46 -9.80
CA THR A 845 23.20 40.47 -11.24
C THR A 845 21.75 40.10 -11.43
N ALA A 846 20.80 40.97 -11.09
CA ALA A 846 19.51 41.06 -11.77
C ALA A 846 18.80 42.40 -11.47
N GLU A 847 19.17 43.48 -12.18
CA GLU A 847 18.28 44.63 -12.30
C GLU A 847 17.09 44.26 -13.19
N GLY A 848 15.86 44.22 -12.63
CA GLY A 848 14.64 44.28 -13.44
C GLY A 848 13.58 43.22 -13.17
N ALA A 849 13.29 42.83 -11.90
CA ALA A 849 12.06 42.08 -11.59
C ALA A 849 11.36 42.67 -10.36
N PRO A 850 10.03 42.64 -10.27
CA PRO A 850 9.28 43.22 -9.15
C PRO A 850 9.58 42.48 -7.84
N THR A 851 9.79 43.26 -6.79
CA THR A 851 10.03 42.81 -5.41
C THR A 851 8.89 41.93 -4.91
N LEU A 852 9.15 40.65 -4.87
CA LEU A 852 8.47 39.72 -3.97
C LEU A 852 9.19 39.78 -2.62
N GLU A 853 8.45 39.78 -1.54
CA GLU A 853 8.96 39.81 -0.17
C GLU A 853 10.07 38.76 0.02
N VAL A 854 11.20 39.23 0.54
CA VAL A 854 12.38 38.42 0.81
C VAL A 854 12.02 37.49 1.98
N GLY A 855 11.62 36.26 1.66
CA GLY A 855 11.69 35.17 2.62
C GLY A 855 13.16 34.92 2.98
N GLN A 856 13.45 34.83 4.26
CA GLN A 856 14.78 34.57 4.81
C GLN A 856 15.41 33.36 4.10
N ALA A 857 16.64 33.46 3.70
CA ALA A 857 17.39 32.35 3.10
C ALA A 857 17.50 31.22 4.11
N PRO A 858 17.26 29.96 3.71
CA PRO A 858 17.34 28.80 4.64
C PRO A 858 18.76 28.71 5.21
N ILE A 859 18.84 28.62 6.53
CA ILE A 859 20.09 28.46 7.29
C ILE A 859 20.63 27.06 6.99
N ASP A 860 21.78 26.92 6.37
CA ASP A 860 22.43 25.62 6.13
C ASP A 860 23.15 25.15 7.39
N LEU A 861 22.43 24.43 8.25
CA LEU A 861 22.94 23.81 9.46
C LEU A 861 23.62 22.48 9.15
N ARG A 862 24.92 22.39 9.32
CA ARG A 862 25.67 21.13 9.30
C ARG A 862 25.98 20.71 10.74
N ALA A 863 25.31 19.67 11.19
CA ALA A 863 25.58 19.04 12.47
C ALA A 863 26.03 17.60 12.25
N LYS A 864 27.13 17.22 12.94
CA LYS A 864 27.70 15.86 12.85
C LYS A 864 26.73 14.87 13.51
N GLY A 865 26.00 14.07 12.71
CA GLY A 865 24.99 13.12 13.17
C GLY A 865 23.53 13.49 12.79
N LEU A 866 23.27 14.72 12.34
CA LEU A 866 21.97 15.19 11.85
C LEU A 866 21.97 15.42 10.33
N ALA A 867 22.83 14.73 9.57
CA ALA A 867 22.69 14.76 8.13
C ALA A 867 21.29 14.24 7.78
N ALA A 868 20.53 15.00 6.97
CA ALA A 868 19.28 14.48 6.39
C ALA A 868 19.56 13.06 5.88
N PRO A 869 18.74 12.08 6.24
CA PRO A 869 18.95 10.72 5.77
C PRO A 869 19.00 10.82 4.25
N ARG A 870 20.10 10.40 3.66
CA ARG A 870 20.16 10.26 2.21
C ARG A 870 19.00 9.34 1.85
N PRO A 871 18.13 9.74 0.91
CA PRO A 871 17.01 8.87 0.53
C PRO A 871 17.60 7.48 0.25
N PRO A 872 17.04 6.42 0.82
CA PRO A 872 17.56 5.07 0.63
C PRO A 872 17.68 4.81 -0.87
N ARG A 873 18.82 4.30 -1.32
CA ARG A 873 19.16 4.14 -2.75
C ARG A 873 18.17 3.27 -3.53
N ALA A 874 17.29 2.55 -2.85
CA ALA A 874 16.17 1.80 -3.44
C ALA A 874 15.07 1.62 -2.39
N LEU A 875 13.92 2.24 -2.62
CA LEU A 875 12.69 1.96 -1.88
C LEU A 875 11.93 0.83 -2.56
N GLN A 876 11.37 -0.09 -1.78
CA GLN A 876 10.45 -1.12 -2.28
C GLN A 876 9.04 -0.77 -1.80
N TYR A 877 8.09 -0.83 -2.74
CA TYR A 877 6.68 -0.60 -2.49
C TYR A 877 5.95 -1.94 -2.58
N SER A 878 5.22 -2.29 -1.54
CA SER A 878 4.38 -3.49 -1.52
C SER A 878 2.93 -3.08 -1.38
N SER A 879 2.11 -3.53 -2.33
CA SER A 879 0.67 -3.30 -2.33
C SER A 879 -0.09 -4.61 -2.40
N PRO A 880 -1.33 -4.66 -1.89
CA PRO A 880 -2.19 -5.82 -2.02
C PRO A 880 -2.51 -6.12 -3.48
N THR A 881 -2.52 -7.41 -3.85
CA THR A 881 -3.01 -7.88 -5.14
C THR A 881 -4.29 -8.68 -4.95
N VAL A 882 -5.17 -8.65 -5.95
CA VAL A 882 -6.46 -9.34 -5.94
C VAL A 882 -6.33 -10.86 -5.80
N ASP A 883 -5.22 -11.43 -6.24
CA ASP A 883 -4.97 -12.88 -6.22
C ASP A 883 -4.43 -13.40 -4.86
N GLY A 884 -4.34 -12.53 -3.83
CA GLY A 884 -3.93 -12.91 -2.46
C GLY A 884 -2.45 -13.26 -2.32
N GLU A 885 -1.68 -13.22 -3.38
CA GLU A 885 -0.23 -13.22 -3.33
C GLU A 885 0.24 -11.77 -3.12
N ALA A 886 1.08 -11.53 -2.12
CA ALA A 886 1.73 -10.23 -1.97
C ALA A 886 2.50 -9.95 -3.26
N GLY A 887 1.87 -9.20 -4.16
CA GLY A 887 2.51 -8.77 -5.39
C GLY A 887 3.61 -7.81 -5.01
N GLN A 888 4.85 -8.30 -5.02
CA GLN A 888 5.98 -7.41 -5.13
C GLN A 888 5.89 -6.76 -6.52
N SER A 889 5.18 -5.65 -6.61
CA SER A 889 5.44 -4.66 -7.65
C SER A 889 6.80 -4.07 -7.31
N GLY A 890 7.86 -4.86 -7.56
CA GLY A 890 9.23 -4.43 -7.46
C GLY A 890 9.51 -3.48 -8.60
N VAL A 891 8.97 -2.29 -8.56
CA VAL A 891 9.48 -1.17 -9.32
C VAL A 891 10.65 -0.62 -8.52
N LEU A 892 11.85 -1.01 -8.89
CA LEU A 892 13.08 -0.33 -8.52
C LEU A 892 13.00 1.10 -9.08
N ILE A 893 12.44 2.03 -8.34
CA ILE A 893 12.59 3.45 -8.65
C ILE A 893 14.01 3.82 -8.23
N GLN A 894 14.94 3.77 -9.15
CA GLN A 894 16.17 4.54 -9.05
C GLN A 894 15.79 6.02 -9.19
N GLU A 895 15.53 6.71 -8.08
CA GLU A 895 15.57 8.16 -8.09
C GLU A 895 17.01 8.58 -8.40
N GLN A 896 17.21 9.02 -9.64
CA GLN A 896 18.40 9.80 -9.99
C GLN A 896 18.26 11.14 -9.28
N ALA A 897 19.18 11.43 -8.35
CA ALA A 897 19.32 12.74 -7.77
C ALA A 897 19.34 13.80 -8.88
N PRO A 898 18.67 14.96 -8.72
CA PRO A 898 18.70 16.01 -9.71
C PRO A 898 20.16 16.49 -9.88
N ALA A 899 20.72 16.27 -11.05
CA ALA A 899 21.97 16.89 -11.44
C ALA A 899 21.74 18.38 -11.58
N LEU A 900 22.30 19.16 -10.66
CA LEU A 900 22.43 20.61 -10.81
C LEU A 900 23.12 20.88 -12.14
N GLY A 901 22.36 21.44 -13.08
CA GLY A 901 22.83 21.79 -14.40
C GLY A 901 23.73 23.01 -14.37
N LEU A 902 24.91 22.87 -14.95
CA LEU A 902 25.60 23.99 -15.57
C LEU A 902 25.86 23.62 -17.02
N GLY A 903 25.40 24.53 -17.88
CA GLY A 903 25.31 24.35 -19.33
C GLY A 903 26.62 24.27 -20.09
N GLY A 904 26.50 23.86 -21.36
CA GLY A 904 27.51 24.12 -22.38
C GLY A 904 27.64 23.00 -23.43
N ALA A 905 26.85 23.09 -24.46
CA ALA A 905 27.11 22.84 -25.88
C ALA A 905 28.06 21.73 -26.37
N GLN A 906 27.50 20.98 -27.35
CA GLN A 906 28.11 20.36 -28.54
C GLN A 906 28.65 18.92 -28.48
N SER A 907 27.90 18.06 -29.20
CA SER A 907 28.38 16.83 -29.81
C SER A 907 29.47 17.06 -30.86
N PRO A 908 30.26 16.09 -31.40
CA PRO A 908 29.73 14.83 -31.99
C PRO A 908 30.63 13.54 -31.93
N LEU A 909 29.98 12.39 -32.14
CA LEU A 909 30.40 11.16 -32.81
C LEU A 909 31.88 10.73 -32.88
N ARG A 910 32.21 9.53 -32.36
CA ARG A 910 32.84 8.42 -33.12
C ARG A 910 33.05 7.16 -32.23
N GLY A 911 32.86 6.01 -32.90
CA GLY A 911 32.89 4.65 -32.42
C GLY A 911 34.31 4.04 -32.24
N PRO A 912 34.47 2.68 -32.28
CA PRO A 912 34.94 1.89 -31.14
C PRO A 912 36.36 1.28 -31.24
N ALA A 913 36.82 0.74 -30.08
CA ALA A 913 37.81 -0.31 -29.82
C ALA A 913 39.32 0.02 -29.95
N PRO A 914 40.27 -0.85 -29.52
CA PRO A 914 40.23 -1.96 -28.57
C PRO A 914 41.40 -2.02 -27.54
N ASN A 915 41.27 -2.97 -26.60
CA ASN A 915 42.31 -3.75 -25.87
C ASN A 915 43.66 -3.17 -25.40
N GLY A 916 43.94 -3.39 -24.11
CA GLY A 916 45.31 -3.38 -23.60
C GLY A 916 45.37 -3.57 -22.10
N GLY A 917 45.85 -4.75 -21.69
CA GLY A 917 45.97 -5.21 -20.29
C GLY A 917 47.10 -4.57 -19.46
N PRO A 918 47.56 -5.19 -18.37
CA PRO A 918 47.66 -4.54 -17.05
C PRO A 918 49.09 -4.00 -16.73
N LYS A 919 49.17 -3.03 -15.83
CA LYS A 919 50.42 -2.70 -15.13
C LYS A 919 50.19 -2.43 -13.64
N HIS A 920 51.00 -3.14 -12.87
CA HIS A 920 51.26 -3.02 -11.44
C HIS A 920 51.60 -1.59 -10.98
N ALA A 921 51.16 -1.24 -9.76
CA ALA A 921 51.88 -0.30 -8.90
C ALA A 921 51.74 -0.70 -7.42
N ALA A 922 52.83 -0.66 -6.72
CA ALA A 922 53.05 -1.13 -5.35
C ALA A 922 52.76 -0.05 -4.27
N PRO A 923 52.89 -0.34 -2.96
CA PRO A 923 52.03 0.11 -1.87
C PRO A 923 52.54 1.34 -1.12
N GLY A 924 51.60 2.15 -0.60
CA GLY A 924 51.88 3.22 0.34
C GLY A 924 51.44 2.85 1.77
N GLN A 925 52.32 3.11 2.69
CA GLN A 925 52.39 2.75 4.08
C GLN A 925 51.16 3.15 4.92
N ALA A 926 50.70 2.23 5.79
CA ALA A 926 49.80 2.48 6.90
C ALA A 926 50.63 2.78 8.17
N VAL A 927 50.23 3.82 8.87
CA VAL A 927 50.82 4.21 10.19
C VAL A 927 49.95 3.60 11.29
N GLY A 928 50.55 2.76 12.10
CA GLY A 928 50.32 2.56 13.53
C GLY A 928 48.96 1.98 13.99
N SER A 929 48.86 0.67 14.08
CA SER A 929 47.94 -0.04 14.94
C SER A 929 48.67 -0.65 16.12
N GLY A 930 48.35 -0.17 17.35
CA GLY A 930 48.72 -0.85 18.59
C GLY A 930 48.07 -2.26 18.67
N PRO A 931 48.56 -3.12 19.56
CA PRO A 931 48.04 -4.47 19.70
C PRO A 931 46.51 -4.48 19.98
N SER A 932 45.76 -5.42 19.35
CA SER A 932 44.34 -5.61 19.56
C SER A 932 44.04 -5.77 21.08
N ARG A 933 42.97 -5.16 21.55
CA ARG A 933 42.54 -5.19 22.97
C ARG A 933 42.48 -6.60 23.58
N ASN A 934 42.19 -7.61 22.79
CA ASN A 934 42.06 -9.01 23.19
C ASN A 934 43.34 -9.84 22.95
N ALA A 935 44.39 -9.27 22.35
CA ALA A 935 45.70 -9.97 22.17
C ALA A 935 46.43 -10.13 23.50
N PRO A 936 47.31 -11.15 23.66
CA PRO A 936 48.16 -11.26 24.81
C PRO A 936 49.01 -9.98 24.96
N CYS A 937 49.14 -9.48 26.18
CA CYS A 937 49.86 -8.24 26.43
C CYS A 937 51.36 -8.41 26.10
N PRO A 938 51.98 -7.48 25.34
CA PRO A 938 53.39 -7.56 24.99
C PRO A 938 54.36 -7.60 26.18
N CYS A 939 53.88 -7.27 27.37
CA CYS A 939 54.68 -7.31 28.60
C CYS A 939 54.98 -8.72 29.13
N GLY A 940 54.50 -9.78 28.51
CA GLY A 940 54.74 -11.16 28.94
C GLY A 940 53.96 -11.64 30.16
N SER A 941 52.98 -10.88 30.65
CA SER A 941 52.22 -11.20 31.86
C SER A 941 51.19 -12.33 31.67
N GLY A 942 50.96 -12.82 30.45
CA GLY A 942 49.96 -13.84 30.13
C GLY A 942 48.50 -13.32 30.14
N LYS A 943 48.29 -12.03 30.49
CA LYS A 943 46.96 -11.41 30.49
C LYS A 943 46.65 -10.75 29.17
N LYS A 944 45.36 -10.65 28.78
CA LYS A 944 44.91 -9.90 27.58
C LYS A 944 45.26 -8.41 27.74
N TYR A 945 45.64 -7.72 26.67
CA TYR A 945 46.10 -6.33 26.68
C TYR A 945 45.13 -5.39 27.44
N LYS A 946 43.80 -5.55 27.29
CA LYS A 946 42.75 -4.78 28.00
C LYS A 946 42.74 -5.02 29.53
N ARG A 947 43.32 -6.10 30.02
CA ARG A 947 43.40 -6.41 31.47
C ARG A 947 44.83 -6.21 32.02
N CYS A 948 45.69 -5.52 31.27
CA CYS A 948 47.05 -5.21 31.66
C CYS A 948 47.40 -3.76 31.29
N HIS A 949 48.11 -3.49 30.22
CA HIS A 949 48.50 -2.13 29.80
C HIS A 949 47.43 -1.37 28.99
N GLY A 950 46.32 -1.97 28.64
CA GLY A 950 45.19 -1.36 27.99
C GLY A 950 44.00 -1.18 28.92
N ALA A 951 44.15 -1.31 30.22
CA ALA A 951 43.11 -1.00 31.21
C ALA A 951 42.98 0.52 31.38
N PRO A 952 41.79 1.08 31.60
CA PRO A 952 41.57 2.54 31.70
C PRO A 952 42.34 3.23 32.84
N ASN A 953 42.89 2.48 33.79
CA ASN A 953 43.60 2.97 34.96
C ASN A 953 44.96 2.27 35.20
N ALA A 954 45.76 1.98 34.16
CA ALA A 954 47.11 1.45 34.33
C ALA A 954 48.15 2.46 33.91
#